data_9e535ce1001a4453885197396928a319
#
_entry.id   9e535ce1001a4453885197396928a319
#
_cell.length_a   1.000
_cell.length_b   1.000
_cell.length_c   1.000
_cell.angle_alpha   90.00
_cell.angle_beta   90.00
_cell.angle_gamma   90.00
#
_symmetry.space_group_name_H-M   'P 1'
#
loop_
_entity.id
_entity.type
_entity.pdbx_description
1 polymer ?
#
loop_
_entity_poly.entity_id
_entity_poly.type
_entity_poly.pdbx_seq_one_letter_code
_entity_poly.pdbx_strand_id
1 'polypeptide(L)'
;MNLKCLFCGILVGLYVEAIEAVNYTPEKISASISLKVPGNESEKYSLDMRQLKNDRSSYLLEPSKGIPMVITQRMEDMNGKLRINVSLTALEDVYFNFSEQLSTGFNHDDCQFYMPGFWYRRNLRSPKEAPSFHTSDSWLVREDRLSAPLTGIYSEKEKSFVTVSRIDNFANEVLSTHREGEIILSGKTSIGFTGFENQNGVATLSFGFPYREAPKSYIRKLTLAPAVEAFQSLKKGETMLLTWEIMENKADDYSDFIRNAWEYSYDTYAPAPVDTPYSIEDMKEVMSRFFVNSLVTGNSLTFNSGIHLRTADCQSNGQAEVGFIGRVLLNAFNAWEYSWQCGREDLKENSMKVFDSYLKNGFTQAGFFKESVNFDRGYEDPVHSIRRQSEGIYAMLHFLAYEKENGRRHPEWEQKMKNMLDILLQLQHADGSFPRKFHDDFTVVDDSGGSTPSATLPLIMGYKYFKDKRYLASAKRTADYLEKVLISKADYFSSTLDANCEDKEASLYAATATYYLSLITKGDEHRHYADLTRKAAYFALSWYYVWDVPFAQGQMLGDIGLKTRGWGNVSVENNHIDVFVFEFASVLQWLSKEYEEPRFAHFAEVISTSMRQLLPHEGHLCGIAKSGFYPEVVQHTNWDYGKNGKGYYNDIFAPGWTVASLWELLTPGLSLIHISEPTRHSLIS
;
A
#
# COMPACT_ATOMS: atom_id res chain seq x y z
N MET A 1 21.73 66.99 17.06
CA MET A 1 20.48 66.55 16.38
C MET A 1 20.44 65.04 16.44
N ASN A 2 19.62 64.52 17.37
CA ASN A 2 19.60 63.11 17.76
C ASN A 2 18.68 62.32 16.82
N LEU A 3 19.20 61.24 16.23
CA LEU A 3 18.40 60.23 15.56
C LEU A 3 18.38 58.97 16.46
N LYS A 4 17.23 58.70 17.04
CA LYS A 4 16.96 57.44 17.77
C LYS A 4 16.45 56.41 16.76
N CYS A 5 17.22 55.36 16.50
CA CYS A 5 16.75 54.16 15.82
C CYS A 5 15.99 53.28 16.82
N LEU A 6 14.72 52.99 16.52
CA LEU A 6 13.87 52.06 17.23
C LEU A 6 14.16 50.66 16.66
N PHE A 7 14.77 49.77 17.45
CA PHE A 7 14.86 48.35 17.15
C PHE A 7 13.60 47.68 17.70
N CYS A 8 12.71 47.24 16.80
CA CYS A 8 11.61 46.34 17.15
C CYS A 8 12.13 44.91 17.02
N GLY A 9 12.51 44.28 18.15
CA GLY A 9 12.86 42.87 18.20
C GLY A 9 11.60 42.02 18.21
N ILE A 10 11.38 41.29 17.16
CA ILE A 10 10.40 40.19 17.14
C ILE A 10 11.07 39.00 17.82
N LEU A 11 10.65 38.67 19.07
CA LEU A 11 10.95 37.42 19.73
C LEU A 11 10.09 36.33 19.05
N VAL A 12 10.70 35.56 18.15
CA VAL A 12 10.15 34.27 17.74
C VAL A 12 10.47 33.31 18.89
N GLY A 13 9.46 33.03 19.69
CA GLY A 13 9.53 31.96 20.70
C GLY A 13 9.59 30.61 20.00
N LEU A 14 10.79 30.07 19.87
CA LEU A 14 10.97 28.64 19.60
C LEU A 14 10.45 27.89 20.84
N TYR A 15 9.25 27.32 20.73
CA TYR A 15 8.83 26.24 21.62
C TYR A 15 9.70 25.03 21.27
N VAL A 16 10.77 24.85 21.99
CA VAL A 16 11.45 23.54 22.08
C VAL A 16 10.56 22.73 23.02
N GLU A 17 9.69 21.88 22.47
CA GLU A 17 9.09 20.82 23.26
C GLU A 17 10.24 20.01 23.87
N ALA A 18 10.25 19.92 25.20
CA ALA A 18 11.21 19.09 25.89
C ALA A 18 10.97 17.65 25.47
N ILE A 19 11.89 17.08 24.70
CA ILE A 19 11.91 15.65 24.38
C ILE A 19 12.04 14.94 25.72
N GLU A 20 10.96 14.27 26.17
CA GLU A 20 10.99 13.45 27.37
C GLU A 20 12.00 12.31 27.11
N ALA A 21 12.93 12.12 28.03
CA ALA A 21 13.93 11.04 27.94
C ALA A 21 13.22 9.69 27.91
N VAL A 22 13.64 8.80 27.00
CA VAL A 22 13.08 7.45 26.88
C VAL A 22 13.24 6.70 28.20
N ASN A 23 12.15 6.38 28.87
CA ASN A 23 12.09 5.73 30.18
C ASN A 23 12.20 4.20 30.12
N TYR A 24 13.04 3.66 29.20
CA TYR A 24 13.26 2.22 29.15
C TYR A 24 14.45 1.81 29.98
N THR A 25 14.16 1.09 31.05
CA THR A 25 15.17 0.44 31.89
C THR A 25 15.37 -1.00 31.41
N PRO A 26 16.54 -1.59 31.67
CA PRO A 26 16.84 -2.99 31.31
C PRO A 26 15.81 -3.99 31.82
N GLU A 27 15.11 -3.68 32.93
CA GLU A 27 14.08 -4.55 33.52
C GLU A 27 12.83 -4.70 32.62
N LYS A 28 12.61 -3.80 31.68
CA LYS A 28 11.51 -3.90 30.69
C LYS A 28 11.86 -4.75 29.47
N ILE A 29 13.15 -5.09 29.31
CA ILE A 29 13.64 -5.87 28.17
C ILE A 29 14.02 -7.26 28.66
N SER A 30 13.54 -8.28 27.97
CA SER A 30 13.96 -9.67 28.15
C SER A 30 14.53 -10.22 26.85
N ALA A 31 15.61 -10.99 26.95
CA ALA A 31 16.29 -11.57 25.79
C ALA A 31 16.30 -13.10 25.89
N SER A 32 16.31 -13.76 24.75
CA SER A 32 16.46 -15.21 24.65
C SER A 32 17.18 -15.60 23.36
N ILE A 33 17.79 -16.78 23.37
CA ILE A 33 18.40 -17.36 22.19
C ILE A 33 18.00 -18.82 22.06
N SER A 34 17.63 -19.26 20.84
CA SER A 34 17.45 -20.65 20.49
C SER A 34 18.69 -21.13 19.72
N LEU A 35 19.24 -22.27 20.12
CA LEU A 35 20.37 -22.93 19.44
C LEU A 35 19.89 -24.24 18.79
N LYS A 36 20.34 -24.47 17.56
CA LYS A 36 19.93 -25.61 16.74
C LYS A 36 21.13 -26.49 16.38
N VAL A 37 21.02 -27.76 16.70
CA VAL A 37 21.91 -28.78 16.15
C VAL A 37 21.16 -29.53 15.05
N PRO A 38 21.72 -29.68 13.82
CA PRO A 38 21.07 -30.41 12.76
C PRO A 38 20.63 -31.81 13.19
N GLY A 39 19.38 -32.16 12.94
CA GLY A 39 18.79 -33.44 13.32
C GLY A 39 18.16 -33.51 14.71
N ASN A 40 18.36 -32.49 15.56
CA ASN A 40 17.73 -32.37 16.88
C ASN A 40 16.74 -31.21 16.93
N GLU A 41 15.85 -31.19 17.92
CA GLU A 41 15.04 -30.00 18.22
C GLU A 41 15.94 -28.87 18.73
N SER A 42 15.50 -27.62 18.57
CA SER A 42 16.23 -26.47 19.12
C SER A 42 16.11 -26.38 20.64
N GLU A 43 17.13 -25.86 21.27
CA GLU A 43 17.12 -25.54 22.71
C GLU A 43 17.04 -24.02 22.91
N LYS A 44 16.05 -23.58 23.68
CA LYS A 44 15.85 -22.16 24.01
C LYS A 44 16.45 -21.82 25.38
N TYR A 45 17.20 -20.71 25.42
CA TYR A 45 17.85 -20.17 26.61
C TYR A 45 17.36 -18.76 26.88
N SER A 46 16.86 -18.48 28.08
CA SER A 46 16.66 -17.13 28.58
C SER A 46 18.01 -16.50 28.94
N LEU A 47 18.16 -15.23 28.66
CA LEU A 47 19.40 -14.48 28.86
C LEU A 47 19.22 -13.41 29.94
N ASP A 48 20.02 -13.47 30.99
CA ASP A 48 20.05 -12.45 32.04
C ASP A 48 20.99 -11.30 31.65
N MET A 49 20.53 -10.07 31.80
CA MET A 49 21.32 -8.87 31.52
C MET A 49 22.20 -8.50 32.71
N ARG A 50 23.51 -8.56 32.54
CA ARG A 50 24.47 -8.13 33.53
C ARG A 50 25.23 -6.90 33.02
N GLN A 51 25.08 -5.75 33.70
CA GLN A 51 25.75 -4.51 33.33
C GLN A 51 27.28 -4.66 33.46
N LEU A 52 28.04 -4.14 32.50
CA LEU A 52 29.50 -4.17 32.52
C LEU A 52 30.05 -3.09 33.46
N LYS A 53 31.10 -3.43 34.24
CA LYS A 53 31.65 -2.55 35.28
C LYS A 53 32.19 -1.22 34.77
N ASN A 54 32.68 -1.18 33.54
CA ASN A 54 33.35 -0.02 32.94
C ASN A 54 32.48 0.77 31.95
N ASP A 55 31.30 0.29 31.63
CA ASP A 55 30.35 0.96 30.69
C ASP A 55 28.93 0.70 31.13
N ARG A 56 28.24 1.76 31.60
CA ARG A 56 26.88 1.68 32.13
C ARG A 56 25.84 1.43 31.02
N SER A 57 26.19 1.68 29.77
CA SER A 57 25.33 1.44 28.62
C SER A 57 25.45 0.03 28.03
N SER A 58 26.46 -0.73 28.47
CA SER A 58 26.75 -2.06 27.93
C SER A 58 26.46 -3.18 28.93
N TYR A 59 25.91 -4.26 28.41
CA TYR A 59 25.45 -5.43 29.13
C TYR A 59 26.04 -6.69 28.51
N LEU A 60 26.37 -7.67 29.35
CA LEU A 60 26.60 -9.05 28.93
C LEU A 60 25.28 -9.81 29.09
N LEU A 61 24.86 -10.52 28.08
CA LEU A 61 23.66 -11.37 28.08
C LEU A 61 24.09 -12.82 28.35
N GLU A 62 23.82 -13.32 29.56
CA GLU A 62 24.30 -14.62 30.01
C GLU A 62 23.12 -15.57 30.30
N PRO A 63 23.07 -16.78 29.71
CA PRO A 63 22.12 -17.78 30.11
C PRO A 63 22.55 -18.44 31.43
N SER A 64 21.62 -19.03 32.17
CA SER A 64 21.86 -19.82 33.36
C SER A 64 22.76 -21.04 33.14
N LYS A 65 22.79 -21.56 31.92
CA LYS A 65 23.64 -22.66 31.45
C LYS A 65 24.53 -22.15 30.32
N GLY A 66 25.83 -22.37 30.39
CA GLY A 66 26.77 -21.91 29.37
C GLY A 66 26.39 -22.34 27.95
N ILE A 67 26.54 -21.42 27.01
CA ILE A 67 26.33 -21.65 25.57
C ILE A 67 27.63 -21.31 24.82
N PRO A 68 27.84 -21.86 23.60
CA PRO A 68 29.05 -21.60 22.82
C PRO A 68 29.04 -20.23 22.12
N MET A 69 28.55 -19.19 22.79
CA MET A 69 28.46 -17.82 22.26
C MET A 69 28.73 -16.80 23.36
N VAL A 70 29.23 -15.63 22.94
CA VAL A 70 29.27 -14.42 23.77
C VAL A 70 28.29 -13.42 23.14
N ILE A 71 27.36 -12.91 23.95
CA ILE A 71 26.35 -11.97 23.54
C ILE A 71 26.48 -10.72 24.37
N THR A 72 26.68 -9.57 23.73
CA THR A 72 26.71 -8.27 24.38
C THR A 72 25.68 -7.35 23.78
N GLN A 73 25.13 -6.47 24.62
CA GLN A 73 24.14 -5.48 24.23
C GLN A 73 24.56 -4.10 24.70
N ARG A 74 24.43 -3.10 23.86
CA ARG A 74 24.63 -1.70 24.20
C ARG A 74 23.35 -0.93 23.96
N MET A 75 22.95 -0.14 24.95
CA MET A 75 21.74 0.69 24.94
C MET A 75 22.16 2.16 25.00
N GLU A 76 21.73 2.95 24.00
CA GLU A 76 22.14 4.36 23.85
C GLU A 76 20.91 5.23 23.60
N ASP A 77 20.83 6.36 24.32
CA ASP A 77 19.83 7.39 24.01
C ASP A 77 20.29 8.19 22.78
N MET A 78 19.46 8.18 21.74
CA MET A 78 19.68 8.86 20.48
C MET A 78 18.64 9.97 20.29
N ASN A 79 18.73 11.03 21.12
CA ASN A 79 17.79 12.18 21.07
C ASN A 79 16.33 11.76 21.29
N GLY A 80 16.06 11.05 22.39
CA GLY A 80 14.71 10.61 22.74
C GLY A 80 14.28 9.29 22.11
N LYS A 81 15.20 8.59 21.43
CA LYS A 81 15.00 7.21 20.96
C LYS A 81 16.04 6.32 21.62
N LEU A 82 15.66 5.11 22.00
CA LEU A 82 16.60 4.13 22.52
C LEU A 82 17.15 3.27 21.37
N ARG A 83 18.45 3.33 21.13
CA ARG A 83 19.14 2.42 20.20
C ARG A 83 19.68 1.23 20.95
N ILE A 84 19.37 0.04 20.47
CA ILE A 84 19.84 -1.24 20.98
C ILE A 84 20.79 -1.85 19.94
N ASN A 85 22.06 -2.05 20.31
CA ASN A 85 23.06 -2.72 19.49
C ASN A 85 23.41 -4.05 20.16
N VAL A 86 23.15 -5.16 19.48
CA VAL A 86 23.47 -6.51 19.94
C VAL A 86 24.61 -7.08 19.14
N SER A 87 25.64 -7.62 19.82
CA SER A 87 26.77 -8.30 19.22
C SER A 87 26.74 -9.78 19.62
N LEU A 88 26.66 -10.67 18.63
CA LEU A 88 26.62 -12.12 18.78
C LEU A 88 27.95 -12.69 18.26
N THR A 89 28.81 -13.21 19.12
CA THR A 89 30.08 -13.81 18.73
C THR A 89 30.09 -15.30 19.04
N ALA A 90 30.31 -16.14 18.01
CA ALA A 90 30.35 -17.58 18.15
C ALA A 90 31.72 -18.07 18.69
N LEU A 91 31.70 -18.90 19.72
CA LEU A 91 32.91 -19.59 20.27
C LEU A 91 33.13 -20.95 19.57
N GLU A 92 32.07 -21.53 18.99
CA GLU A 92 32.05 -22.73 18.14
C GLU A 92 31.10 -22.50 16.99
N ASP A 93 31.07 -23.38 15.99
CA ASP A 93 30.06 -23.32 14.90
C ASP A 93 28.67 -23.57 15.48
N VAL A 94 27.74 -22.62 15.28
CA VAL A 94 26.37 -22.67 15.82
C VAL A 94 25.34 -22.30 14.76
N TYR A 95 24.12 -22.81 14.96
CA TYR A 95 22.91 -22.28 14.31
C TYR A 95 22.06 -21.63 15.40
N PHE A 96 21.63 -20.39 15.19
CA PHE A 96 20.97 -19.62 16.24
C PHE A 96 19.73 -18.90 15.72
N ASN A 97 18.82 -18.55 16.65
CA ASN A 97 17.76 -17.57 16.54
C ASN A 97 17.75 -16.73 17.83
N PHE A 98 17.93 -15.43 17.70
CA PHE A 98 17.97 -14.48 18.82
C PHE A 98 16.67 -13.68 18.87
N SER A 99 16.13 -13.46 20.08
CA SER A 99 14.87 -12.74 20.31
C SER A 99 14.98 -11.79 21.49
N GLU A 100 14.35 -10.63 21.35
CA GLU A 100 14.08 -9.70 22.45
C GLU A 100 12.60 -9.39 22.56
N GLN A 101 12.17 -9.09 23.77
CA GLN A 101 10.83 -8.63 24.11
C GLN A 101 10.92 -7.36 24.95
N LEU A 102 10.13 -6.35 24.58
CA LEU A 102 10.02 -5.09 25.29
C LEU A 102 8.62 -4.95 25.87
N SER A 103 8.50 -4.97 27.19
CA SER A 103 7.23 -4.68 27.87
C SER A 103 6.93 -3.19 27.80
N THR A 104 5.79 -2.83 27.20
CA THR A 104 5.36 -1.42 27.12
C THR A 104 4.76 -0.92 28.44
N GLY A 105 4.29 -1.82 29.30
CA GLY A 105 3.50 -1.50 30.48
C GLY A 105 2.04 -1.17 30.17
N PHE A 106 1.64 -1.12 28.90
CA PHE A 106 0.24 -0.87 28.53
C PHE A 106 -0.61 -2.12 28.73
N ASN A 107 -1.86 -1.94 29.17
CA ASN A 107 -2.83 -3.03 29.17
C ASN A 107 -3.15 -3.42 27.71
N HIS A 108 -2.95 -4.69 27.38
CA HIS A 108 -3.15 -5.22 26.03
C HIS A 108 -4.56 -4.95 25.46
N ASP A 109 -5.60 -5.00 26.32
CA ASP A 109 -6.97 -4.77 25.88
C ASP A 109 -7.27 -3.31 25.49
N ASP A 110 -6.46 -2.36 26.00
CA ASP A 110 -6.57 -0.94 25.69
C ASP A 110 -5.70 -0.54 24.46
N CYS A 111 -5.02 -1.51 23.81
CA CYS A 111 -4.06 -1.25 22.75
C CYS A 111 -4.60 -1.53 21.34
N GLN A 112 -4.07 -0.76 20.41
CA GLN A 112 -4.15 -0.99 18.96
C GLN A 112 -2.74 -1.27 18.43
N PHE A 113 -2.62 -2.21 17.50
CA PHE A 113 -1.35 -2.70 16.99
C PHE A 113 -1.13 -2.25 15.56
N TYR A 114 0.14 -2.13 15.17
CA TYR A 114 0.53 -1.66 13.86
C TYR A 114 1.78 -2.38 13.35
N MET A 115 1.66 -3.01 12.19
CA MET A 115 2.78 -3.48 11.38
C MET A 115 2.50 -2.99 9.94
N PRO A 116 3.26 -2.03 9.43
CA PRO A 116 2.90 -1.28 8.22
C PRO A 116 2.77 -2.20 7.00
N GLY A 117 1.65 -2.05 6.29
CA GLY A 117 1.32 -2.87 5.12
C GLY A 117 0.82 -4.29 5.43
N PHE A 118 0.69 -4.67 6.71
CA PHE A 118 0.31 -6.02 7.11
C PHE A 118 -0.71 -6.08 8.25
N TRP A 119 -0.65 -5.16 9.22
CA TRP A 119 -1.49 -5.19 10.40
C TRP A 119 -1.93 -3.78 10.81
N TYR A 120 -3.25 -3.60 10.96
CA TYR A 120 -3.87 -2.36 11.40
C TYR A 120 -4.87 -2.62 12.52
N ARG A 121 -4.71 -1.97 13.68
CA ARG A 121 -5.53 -2.17 14.89
C ARG A 121 -5.47 -3.64 15.35
N ARG A 122 -6.52 -4.39 15.09
CA ARG A 122 -6.67 -5.81 15.45
C ARG A 122 -7.02 -6.69 14.24
N ASN A 123 -7.02 -6.15 13.05
CA ASN A 123 -7.41 -6.81 11.80
C ASN A 123 -8.75 -7.57 11.92
N LEU A 124 -9.73 -7.00 12.65
CA LEU A 124 -11.02 -7.67 12.92
C LEU A 124 -11.96 -7.72 11.72
N ARG A 125 -11.65 -6.99 10.64
CA ARG A 125 -12.41 -7.09 9.40
C ARG A 125 -11.99 -8.28 8.56
N SER A 126 -10.78 -8.78 8.76
CA SER A 126 -10.26 -9.98 8.10
C SER A 126 -10.83 -11.24 8.74
N PRO A 127 -11.06 -12.32 7.96
CA PRO A 127 -11.49 -13.59 8.49
C PRO A 127 -10.36 -14.31 9.25
N LYS A 128 -10.70 -15.43 9.93
CA LYS A 128 -9.72 -16.23 10.68
C LYS A 128 -8.66 -16.90 9.80
N GLU A 129 -8.89 -16.99 8.49
CA GLU A 129 -7.95 -17.51 7.49
C GLU A 129 -6.90 -16.48 7.07
N ALA A 130 -7.00 -15.24 7.55
CA ALA A 130 -6.02 -14.16 7.37
C ALA A 130 -5.42 -13.75 8.72
N PRO A 131 -4.30 -12.99 8.73
CA PRO A 131 -3.72 -12.46 9.95
C PRO A 131 -4.72 -11.57 10.69
N SER A 132 -5.18 -11.98 11.87
CA SER A 132 -6.20 -11.26 12.65
C SER A 132 -6.27 -11.73 14.09
N PHE A 133 -6.91 -10.93 14.96
CA PHE A 133 -7.24 -11.33 16.34
C PHE A 133 -8.25 -12.48 16.40
N HIS A 134 -8.95 -12.82 15.32
CA HIS A 134 -9.76 -14.03 15.27
C HIS A 134 -8.93 -15.33 15.39
N THR A 135 -7.65 -15.25 15.04
CA THR A 135 -6.71 -16.38 15.14
C THR A 135 -5.86 -16.29 16.41
N SER A 136 -5.32 -15.12 16.74
CA SER A 136 -4.47 -14.89 17.90
C SER A 136 -4.37 -13.41 18.23
N ASP A 137 -4.21 -13.09 19.52
CA ASP A 137 -3.90 -11.76 20.04
C ASP A 137 -2.38 -11.47 20.08
N SER A 138 -1.58 -12.37 19.52
CA SER A 138 -0.10 -12.29 19.47
C SER A 138 0.36 -12.73 18.09
N TRP A 139 1.17 -11.89 17.42
CA TRP A 139 1.66 -12.15 16.07
C TRP A 139 3.10 -11.70 15.89
N LEU A 140 3.90 -12.57 15.30
CA LEU A 140 5.27 -12.33 14.84
C LEU A 140 5.32 -12.57 13.34
N VAL A 141 5.95 -11.67 12.60
CA VAL A 141 6.06 -11.76 11.14
C VAL A 141 7.47 -11.45 10.65
N ARG A 142 7.80 -11.96 9.48
CA ARG A 142 9.02 -11.60 8.75
C ARG A 142 9.00 -10.10 8.41
N GLU A 143 10.14 -9.45 8.51
CA GLU A 143 10.27 -8.01 8.22
C GLU A 143 9.96 -7.67 6.75
N ASP A 144 10.27 -8.57 5.81
CA ASP A 144 10.05 -8.36 4.37
C ASP A 144 8.57 -8.29 3.94
N ARG A 145 7.65 -8.70 4.82
CA ARG A 145 6.20 -8.52 4.60
C ARG A 145 5.73 -7.08 4.87
N LEU A 146 6.55 -6.29 5.53
CA LEU A 146 6.20 -4.99 6.04
C LEU A 146 6.75 -3.88 5.13
N SER A 147 5.96 -2.84 4.93
CA SER A 147 6.40 -1.66 4.16
C SER A 147 7.50 -0.84 4.85
N ALA A 148 7.71 -1.07 6.14
CA ALA A 148 8.91 -0.72 6.93
C ALA A 148 9.12 -1.83 7.98
N PRO A 149 10.36 -2.24 8.31
CA PRO A 149 10.63 -3.27 9.33
C PRO A 149 10.39 -2.71 10.74
N LEU A 150 9.12 -2.46 11.05
CA LEU A 150 8.65 -1.77 12.25
C LEU A 150 7.40 -2.46 12.81
N THR A 151 7.31 -2.53 14.13
CA THR A 151 6.06 -2.82 14.85
C THR A 151 5.79 -1.73 15.86
N GLY A 152 4.53 -1.33 16.01
CA GLY A 152 4.12 -0.34 16.99
C GLY A 152 2.88 -0.76 17.77
N ILE A 153 2.80 -0.27 19.00
CA ILE A 153 1.68 -0.46 19.93
C ILE A 153 1.21 0.92 20.38
N TYR A 154 -0.05 1.24 20.17
CA TYR A 154 -0.68 2.48 20.60
C TYR A 154 -1.71 2.18 21.70
N SER A 155 -1.57 2.85 22.83
CA SER A 155 -2.57 2.80 23.93
C SER A 155 -3.60 3.92 23.75
N GLU A 156 -4.86 3.55 23.51
CA GLU A 156 -5.96 4.52 23.41
C GLU A 156 -6.19 5.27 24.71
N LYS A 157 -5.93 4.62 25.84
CA LYS A 157 -6.11 5.19 27.18
C LYS A 157 -4.99 6.17 27.55
N GLU A 158 -3.73 5.79 27.31
CA GLU A 158 -2.56 6.61 27.69
C GLU A 158 -2.24 7.68 26.64
N LYS A 159 -2.89 7.64 25.47
CA LYS A 159 -2.59 8.52 24.32
C LYS A 159 -1.11 8.54 23.98
N SER A 160 -0.49 7.38 24.04
CA SER A 160 0.94 7.19 23.76
C SER A 160 1.19 5.90 22.99
N PHE A 161 2.33 5.84 22.35
CA PHE A 161 2.73 4.68 21.57
C PHE A 161 4.20 4.34 21.79
N VAL A 162 4.52 3.09 21.49
CA VAL A 162 5.87 2.56 21.44
C VAL A 162 6.06 1.83 20.12
N THR A 163 7.16 2.11 19.41
CA THR A 163 7.56 1.37 18.22
C THR A 163 8.94 0.75 18.40
N VAL A 164 9.17 -0.37 17.74
CA VAL A 164 10.49 -0.94 17.49
C VAL A 164 10.72 -1.04 16.00
N SER A 165 11.88 -0.57 15.54
CA SER A 165 12.27 -0.65 14.13
C SER A 165 13.68 -1.19 14.03
N ARG A 166 13.93 -2.08 13.10
CA ARG A 166 15.28 -2.55 12.80
C ARG A 166 15.93 -1.60 11.78
N ILE A 167 17.17 -1.17 12.07
CA ILE A 167 17.88 -0.16 11.27
C ILE A 167 19.17 -0.70 10.65
N ASP A 168 19.30 -2.01 10.51
CA ASP A 168 20.46 -2.66 9.90
C ASP A 168 20.52 -2.48 8.37
N ASN A 169 21.62 -2.91 7.79
CA ASN A 169 21.76 -3.01 6.34
C ASN A 169 21.14 -4.33 5.84
N PHE A 170 20.10 -4.24 5.03
CA PHE A 170 19.40 -5.36 4.43
C PHE A 170 19.99 -5.68 3.06
N ALA A 171 20.95 -6.58 3.00
CA ALA A 171 21.69 -6.86 1.78
C ALA A 171 21.56 -8.31 1.28
N ASN A 172 21.19 -9.25 2.15
CA ASN A 172 21.26 -10.67 1.86
C ASN A 172 19.92 -11.36 2.06
N GLU A 173 19.59 -12.30 1.17
CA GLU A 173 18.52 -13.28 1.35
C GLU A 173 18.92 -14.60 0.70
N VAL A 174 18.34 -15.69 1.18
CA VAL A 174 18.55 -17.05 0.70
C VAL A 174 17.23 -17.73 0.41
N LEU A 175 17.14 -18.45 -0.70
CA LEU A 175 15.95 -19.24 -1.02
C LEU A 175 15.73 -20.33 0.02
N SER A 176 14.52 -20.41 0.55
CA SER A 176 14.06 -21.48 1.41
C SER A 176 12.79 -22.12 0.82
N THR A 177 12.79 -23.44 0.75
CA THR A 177 11.61 -24.20 0.31
C THR A 177 10.72 -24.65 1.47
N HIS A 178 11.21 -24.52 2.72
CA HIS A 178 10.47 -24.89 3.92
C HIS A 178 9.49 -23.79 4.29
N ARG A 179 8.29 -24.18 4.71
CA ARG A 179 7.20 -23.26 5.03
C ARG A 179 6.62 -23.43 6.43
N GLU A 180 7.17 -24.32 7.22
CA GLU A 180 6.72 -24.62 8.59
C GLU A 180 7.85 -25.23 9.41
N GLY A 181 7.72 -25.11 10.72
CA GLY A 181 8.66 -25.68 11.69
C GLY A 181 10.00 -24.96 11.74
N GLU A 182 11.02 -25.71 12.14
CA GLU A 182 12.38 -25.20 12.29
C GLU A 182 13.17 -25.32 10.99
N ILE A 183 13.73 -24.22 10.51
CA ILE A 183 14.44 -24.12 9.23
C ILE A 183 15.90 -23.78 9.45
N ILE A 184 16.80 -24.65 9.01
CA ILE A 184 18.22 -24.31 8.91
C ILE A 184 18.45 -23.65 7.56
N LEU A 185 18.87 -22.39 7.57
CA LEU A 185 19.16 -21.63 6.37
C LEU A 185 20.43 -22.13 5.69
N SER A 186 20.37 -22.27 4.35
CA SER A 186 21.51 -22.71 3.54
C SER A 186 22.57 -21.64 3.31
N GLY A 187 22.28 -20.38 3.73
CA GLY A 187 23.16 -19.22 3.58
C GLY A 187 22.78 -18.12 4.56
N LYS A 188 23.27 -16.90 4.29
CA LYS A 188 23.00 -15.72 5.14
C LYS A 188 21.76 -15.00 4.67
N THR A 189 20.85 -14.66 5.62
CA THR A 189 19.75 -13.72 5.42
C THR A 189 20.07 -12.40 6.14
N SER A 190 19.40 -11.31 5.73
CA SER A 190 19.32 -10.07 6.49
C SER A 190 17.96 -9.89 7.16
N ILE A 191 17.01 -10.80 6.89
CA ILE A 191 15.61 -10.69 7.35
C ILE A 191 15.47 -11.23 8.77
N GLY A 192 15.00 -10.37 9.66
CA GLY A 192 14.57 -10.72 10.99
C GLY A 192 13.05 -10.85 11.11
N PHE A 193 12.57 -10.72 12.33
CA PHE A 193 11.15 -10.68 12.63
C PHE A 193 10.82 -9.57 13.60
N THR A 194 9.57 -9.13 13.57
CA THR A 194 9.00 -8.18 14.51
C THR A 194 7.53 -8.49 14.73
N GLY A 195 6.96 -8.02 15.84
CA GLY A 195 5.56 -8.24 16.15
C GLY A 195 5.19 -7.82 17.56
N PHE A 196 4.04 -8.29 17.99
CA PHE A 196 3.51 -8.01 19.33
C PHE A 196 2.98 -9.29 19.98
N GLU A 197 3.01 -9.32 21.30
CA GLU A 197 2.53 -10.43 22.12
C GLU A 197 1.72 -9.93 23.31
N ASN A 198 0.77 -10.74 23.76
CA ASN A 198 0.08 -10.58 25.04
C ASN A 198 0.84 -11.33 26.12
N GLN A 199 1.57 -10.62 26.96
CA GLN A 199 2.30 -11.19 28.10
C GLN A 199 1.49 -10.96 29.39
N ASN A 200 0.63 -11.91 29.73
CA ASN A 200 -0.23 -11.83 30.93
C ASN A 200 -1.05 -10.52 31.03
N GLY A 201 -1.62 -10.07 29.91
CA GLY A 201 -2.42 -8.84 29.86
C GLY A 201 -1.60 -7.57 29.58
N VAL A 202 -0.28 -7.67 29.42
CA VAL A 202 0.59 -6.54 29.06
C VAL A 202 0.96 -6.64 27.58
N ALA A 203 0.75 -5.55 26.84
CA ALA A 203 1.18 -5.46 25.46
C ALA A 203 2.70 -5.37 25.36
N THR A 204 3.30 -6.28 24.62
CA THR A 204 4.75 -6.46 24.53
C THR A 204 5.19 -6.46 23.08
N LEU A 205 6.19 -5.68 22.71
CA LEU A 205 6.86 -5.76 21.42
C LEU A 205 7.85 -6.93 21.43
N SER A 206 7.86 -7.71 20.34
CA SER A 206 8.78 -8.85 20.18
C SER A 206 9.50 -8.72 18.85
N PHE A 207 10.81 -8.88 18.86
CA PHE A 207 11.66 -8.71 17.68
C PHE A 207 12.91 -9.57 17.77
N GLY A 208 13.55 -9.83 16.66
CA GLY A 208 14.73 -10.69 16.66
C GLY A 208 15.25 -11.06 15.28
N PHE A 209 16.19 -12.00 15.25
CA PHE A 209 16.91 -12.41 14.05
C PHE A 209 17.44 -13.87 14.18
N PRO A 210 17.45 -14.67 13.10
CA PRO A 210 16.77 -14.46 11.83
C PRO A 210 15.24 -14.56 11.95
N TYR A 211 14.51 -14.56 10.83
CA TYR A 211 13.07 -14.46 10.82
C TYR A 211 12.35 -15.61 11.56
N ARG A 212 11.18 -15.23 12.11
CA ARG A 212 10.20 -16.11 12.74
C ARG A 212 8.81 -15.63 12.39
N GLU A 213 7.86 -16.56 12.18
CA GLU A 213 6.43 -16.24 12.05
C GLU A 213 5.62 -17.12 12.98
N ALA A 214 4.79 -16.51 13.82
CA ALA A 214 3.96 -17.18 14.80
C ALA A 214 2.68 -16.36 15.09
N PRO A 215 1.55 -17.00 15.45
CA PRO A 215 1.32 -18.43 15.59
C PRO A 215 1.15 -19.15 14.25
N LYS A 216 1.05 -18.37 13.17
CA LYS A 216 0.91 -18.85 11.80
C LYS A 216 1.86 -18.11 10.88
N SER A 217 2.25 -18.74 9.79
CA SER A 217 2.95 -18.13 8.67
C SER A 217 1.95 -17.77 7.58
N TYR A 218 2.05 -16.54 7.05
CA TYR A 218 1.26 -16.13 5.89
C TYR A 218 1.86 -16.76 4.62
N ILE A 219 1.03 -17.40 3.80
CA ILE A 219 1.45 -17.98 2.52
C ILE A 219 0.95 -17.14 1.34
N ARG A 220 -0.36 -16.85 1.34
CA ARG A 220 -1.06 -16.04 0.33
C ARG A 220 -2.48 -15.78 0.81
N LYS A 221 -3.27 -15.08 0.03
CA LYS A 221 -4.68 -14.79 0.31
C LYS A 221 -5.40 -16.01 0.89
N LEU A 222 -5.99 -15.83 2.07
CA LEU A 222 -6.77 -16.83 2.82
C LEU A 222 -6.05 -18.17 3.03
N THR A 223 -4.70 -18.14 3.12
CA THR A 223 -3.90 -19.34 3.34
C THR A 223 -2.81 -19.05 4.37
N LEU A 224 -3.00 -19.63 5.55
CA LEU A 224 -2.03 -19.63 6.64
C LEU A 224 -1.43 -21.03 6.79
N ALA A 225 -0.11 -21.08 7.01
CA ALA A 225 0.63 -22.29 7.38
C ALA A 225 0.91 -22.32 8.89
N PRO A 226 1.39 -23.43 9.47
CA PRO A 226 1.93 -23.45 10.81
C PRO A 226 3.08 -22.44 11.00
N ALA A 227 3.47 -22.23 12.27
CA ALA A 227 4.58 -21.34 12.64
C ALA A 227 5.90 -21.81 12.01
N VAL A 228 6.81 -20.84 11.81
CA VAL A 228 8.17 -21.08 11.31
C VAL A 228 9.19 -20.35 12.18
N GLU A 229 10.34 -20.99 12.39
CA GLU A 229 11.51 -20.41 13.03
C GLU A 229 12.77 -20.74 12.22
N ALA A 230 13.47 -19.71 11.75
CA ALA A 230 14.69 -19.89 10.97
C ALA A 230 15.93 -19.84 11.85
N PHE A 231 16.93 -20.64 11.48
CA PHE A 231 18.24 -20.70 12.14
C PHE A 231 19.34 -20.40 11.13
N GLN A 232 20.14 -19.38 11.43
CA GLN A 232 21.30 -19.02 10.61
C GLN A 232 22.58 -19.53 11.26
N SER A 233 23.50 -19.99 10.43
CA SER A 233 24.83 -20.39 10.90
C SER A 233 25.71 -19.17 11.23
N LEU A 234 26.47 -19.29 12.31
CA LEU A 234 27.55 -18.40 12.66
C LEU A 234 28.78 -19.28 12.95
N LYS A 235 29.88 -19.04 12.23
CA LYS A 235 31.11 -19.83 12.36
C LYS A 235 31.92 -19.39 13.57
N LYS A 236 32.70 -20.31 14.15
CA LYS A 236 33.62 -20.00 15.25
C LYS A 236 34.44 -18.75 14.95
N GLY A 237 34.37 -17.77 15.87
CA GLY A 237 35.07 -16.49 15.78
C GLY A 237 34.36 -15.43 14.92
N GLU A 238 33.28 -15.77 14.22
CA GLU A 238 32.46 -14.77 13.56
C GLU A 238 31.61 -13.98 14.57
N THR A 239 31.42 -12.70 14.25
CA THR A 239 30.55 -11.79 15.01
C THR A 239 29.47 -11.23 14.10
N MET A 240 28.23 -11.23 14.58
CA MET A 240 27.09 -10.57 13.97
C MET A 240 26.67 -9.38 14.81
N LEU A 241 26.37 -8.27 14.14
CA LEU A 241 25.82 -7.06 14.76
C LEU A 241 24.38 -6.88 14.31
N LEU A 242 23.52 -6.58 15.26
CA LEU A 242 22.08 -6.32 15.03
C LEU A 242 21.71 -5.00 15.73
N THR A 243 20.91 -4.17 15.08
CA THR A 243 20.58 -2.85 15.62
C THR A 243 19.09 -2.56 15.49
N TRP A 244 18.48 -2.17 16.59
CA TRP A 244 17.11 -1.70 16.66
C TRP A 244 17.02 -0.31 17.28
N GLU A 245 16.00 0.46 16.88
CA GLU A 245 15.61 1.68 17.57
C GLU A 245 14.19 1.52 18.12
N ILE A 246 14.03 1.99 19.36
CA ILE A 246 12.74 2.09 20.05
C ILE A 246 12.40 3.56 20.17
N MET A 247 11.20 3.91 19.78
CA MET A 247 10.63 5.26 19.92
C MET A 247 9.38 5.17 20.80
N GLU A 248 9.33 6.02 21.83
CA GLU A 248 8.13 6.27 22.63
C GLU A 248 7.70 7.71 22.42
N ASN A 249 6.41 7.95 22.19
CA ASN A 249 5.88 9.30 22.05
C ASN A 249 4.37 9.31 22.29
N LYS A 250 3.77 10.51 22.34
CA LYS A 250 2.33 10.71 22.43
C LYS A 250 1.71 10.83 21.05
N ALA A 251 0.45 10.44 20.95
CA ALA A 251 -0.39 10.64 19.78
C ALA A 251 -1.84 10.84 20.22
N ASP A 252 -2.53 11.78 19.61
CA ASP A 252 -3.91 12.12 19.95
C ASP A 252 -4.89 11.00 19.61
N ASP A 253 -4.63 10.33 18.48
CA ASP A 253 -5.40 9.20 17.97
C ASP A 253 -4.51 8.21 17.18
N TYR A 254 -5.11 7.11 16.73
CA TYR A 254 -4.42 6.09 15.97
C TYR A 254 -3.91 6.60 14.61
N SER A 255 -4.59 7.57 13.98
CA SER A 255 -4.12 8.19 12.74
C SER A 255 -2.86 9.02 12.96
N ASP A 256 -2.81 9.75 14.08
CA ASP A 256 -1.63 10.54 14.47
C ASP A 256 -0.44 9.64 14.80
N PHE A 257 -0.68 8.51 15.46
CA PHE A 257 0.34 7.49 15.66
C PHE A 257 0.89 6.95 14.34
N ILE A 258 0.03 6.58 13.37
CA ILE A 258 0.47 6.11 12.04
C ILE A 258 1.32 7.18 11.33
N ARG A 259 0.90 8.45 11.39
CA ARG A 259 1.67 9.57 10.84
C ARG A 259 3.09 9.62 11.43
N ASN A 260 3.20 9.62 12.75
CA ASN A 260 4.50 9.65 13.45
C ASN A 260 5.39 8.45 13.08
N ALA A 261 4.80 7.24 13.02
CA ALA A 261 5.53 6.03 12.65
C ALA A 261 5.99 6.05 11.19
N TRP A 262 5.17 6.59 10.27
CA TRP A 262 5.54 6.72 8.87
C TRP A 262 6.64 7.77 8.68
N GLU A 263 6.52 8.95 9.27
CA GLU A 263 7.53 10.02 9.20
C GLU A 263 8.88 9.52 9.74
N TYR A 264 8.87 8.81 10.87
CA TYR A 264 10.07 8.18 11.41
C TYR A 264 10.69 7.18 10.43
N SER A 265 9.88 6.30 9.85
CA SER A 265 10.36 5.29 8.89
C SER A 265 10.91 5.94 7.63
N TYR A 266 10.20 6.94 7.09
CA TYR A 266 10.65 7.70 5.93
C TYR A 266 12.01 8.37 6.17
N ASP A 267 12.18 9.06 7.30
CA ASP A 267 13.43 9.75 7.63
C ASP A 267 14.56 8.76 7.91
N THR A 268 14.26 7.59 8.46
CA THR A 268 15.24 6.53 8.76
C THR A 268 15.78 5.86 7.50
N TYR A 269 14.90 5.48 6.56
CA TYR A 269 15.29 4.75 5.35
C TYR A 269 15.59 5.67 4.17
N ALA A 270 15.17 6.94 4.22
CA ALA A 270 15.41 7.97 3.21
C ALA A 270 15.24 7.44 1.76
N PRO A 271 14.06 6.93 1.41
CA PRO A 271 13.82 6.30 0.10
C PRO A 271 14.12 7.29 -1.03
N ALA A 272 14.98 6.89 -1.97
CA ALA A 272 15.28 7.69 -3.15
C ALA A 272 14.52 7.18 -4.38
N PRO A 273 14.23 8.02 -5.39
CA PRO A 273 13.70 7.59 -6.67
C PRO A 273 14.52 6.44 -7.27
N VAL A 274 13.87 5.56 -8.03
CA VAL A 274 14.52 4.45 -8.72
C VAL A 274 14.99 4.93 -10.08
N ASP A 275 16.22 4.59 -10.44
CA ASP A 275 16.72 4.86 -11.78
C ASP A 275 15.91 4.06 -12.82
N THR A 276 15.37 4.77 -13.80
CA THR A 276 14.55 4.18 -14.87
C THR A 276 15.12 4.60 -16.22
N PRO A 277 15.82 3.68 -16.93
CA PRO A 277 16.50 4.01 -18.19
C PRO A 277 15.55 4.34 -19.34
N TYR A 278 14.26 4.08 -19.18
CA TYR A 278 13.23 4.34 -20.19
C TYR A 278 12.48 5.63 -19.90
N SER A 279 12.30 6.44 -20.94
CA SER A 279 11.50 7.67 -20.85
C SER A 279 10.01 7.39 -20.61
N ILE A 280 9.28 8.39 -20.17
CA ILE A 280 7.82 8.31 -20.04
C ILE A 280 7.16 8.04 -21.38
N GLU A 281 7.67 8.65 -22.46
CA GLU A 281 7.19 8.47 -23.81
C GLU A 281 7.38 7.04 -24.31
N ASP A 282 8.56 6.43 -24.06
CA ASP A 282 8.81 5.02 -24.40
C ASP A 282 7.84 4.10 -23.66
N MET A 283 7.56 4.38 -22.38
CA MET A 283 6.61 3.59 -21.60
C MET A 283 5.17 3.74 -22.12
N LYS A 284 4.74 4.94 -22.47
CA LYS A 284 3.43 5.18 -23.10
C LYS A 284 3.31 4.45 -24.43
N GLU A 285 4.36 4.42 -25.23
CA GLU A 285 4.39 3.65 -26.48
C GLU A 285 4.24 2.14 -26.22
N VAL A 286 4.92 1.60 -25.20
CA VAL A 286 4.76 0.19 -24.78
C VAL A 286 3.32 -0.10 -24.35
N MET A 287 2.71 0.78 -23.55
CA MET A 287 1.33 0.63 -23.10
C MET A 287 0.31 0.79 -24.25
N SER A 288 0.61 1.63 -25.25
CA SER A 288 -0.21 1.74 -26.45
C SER A 288 -0.24 0.44 -27.26
N ARG A 289 0.87 -0.29 -27.31
CA ARG A 289 0.94 -1.63 -27.93
C ARG A 289 0.08 -2.65 -27.16
N PHE A 290 0.12 -2.61 -25.81
CA PHE A 290 -0.79 -3.42 -25.00
C PHE A 290 -2.25 -3.13 -25.38
N PHE A 291 -2.64 -1.85 -25.46
CA PHE A 291 -4.00 -1.45 -25.80
C PHE A 291 -4.44 -2.05 -27.16
N VAL A 292 -3.62 -1.89 -28.21
CA VAL A 292 -3.91 -2.45 -29.53
C VAL A 292 -3.99 -3.98 -29.50
N ASN A 293 -3.07 -4.64 -28.78
CA ASN A 293 -3.05 -6.09 -28.67
C ASN A 293 -4.20 -6.69 -27.83
N SER A 294 -4.90 -5.86 -27.05
CA SER A 294 -6.05 -6.27 -26.23
C SER A 294 -7.40 -6.11 -26.96
N LEU A 295 -7.40 -5.58 -28.18
CA LEU A 295 -8.59 -5.48 -28.99
C LEU A 295 -9.03 -6.86 -29.48
N VAL A 296 -10.34 -7.09 -29.46
CA VAL A 296 -10.97 -8.32 -29.96
C VAL A 296 -12.02 -7.98 -31.02
N THR A 297 -12.21 -8.87 -31.96
CA THR A 297 -13.17 -8.71 -33.06
C THR A 297 -14.27 -9.75 -32.97
N GLY A 298 -15.46 -9.42 -33.51
CA GLY A 298 -16.57 -10.36 -33.55
C GLY A 298 -17.39 -10.48 -32.25
N ASN A 299 -17.04 -9.73 -31.21
CA ASN A 299 -17.73 -9.69 -29.91
C ASN A 299 -18.54 -8.41 -29.73
N SER A 300 -19.50 -8.42 -28.82
CA SER A 300 -20.32 -7.24 -28.50
C SER A 300 -19.50 -6.10 -27.88
N LEU A 301 -18.46 -6.43 -27.09
CA LEU A 301 -17.46 -5.51 -26.57
C LEU A 301 -16.12 -5.83 -27.23
N THR A 302 -15.34 -4.82 -27.55
CA THR A 302 -14.17 -4.94 -28.44
C THR A 302 -12.83 -4.96 -27.72
N PHE A 303 -12.82 -5.02 -26.39
CA PHE A 303 -11.59 -5.03 -25.59
C PHE A 303 -11.58 -6.20 -24.60
N ASN A 304 -10.46 -6.91 -24.54
CA ASN A 304 -10.23 -7.98 -23.57
C ASN A 304 -9.41 -7.49 -22.39
N SER A 305 -9.93 -7.69 -21.17
CA SER A 305 -9.32 -7.21 -19.93
C SER A 305 -8.24 -8.13 -19.36
N GLY A 306 -8.27 -9.42 -19.68
CA GLY A 306 -7.42 -10.40 -19.03
C GLY A 306 -6.78 -11.39 -20.01
N ILE A 307 -5.74 -12.06 -19.54
CA ILE A 307 -4.95 -13.02 -20.32
C ILE A 307 -4.60 -14.27 -19.52
N HIS A 308 -4.25 -15.33 -20.23
CA HIS A 308 -3.63 -16.52 -19.66
C HIS A 308 -2.11 -16.44 -19.80
N LEU A 309 -1.40 -16.36 -18.68
CA LEU A 309 0.07 -16.29 -18.67
C LEU A 309 0.76 -17.58 -19.09
N ARG A 310 0.08 -18.72 -18.95
CA ARG A 310 0.67 -20.03 -19.35
C ARG A 310 0.95 -20.12 -20.82
N THR A 311 0.25 -19.33 -21.63
CA THR A 311 0.44 -19.33 -23.06
C THR A 311 1.55 -18.35 -23.43
N ALA A 312 2.46 -18.77 -24.30
CA ALA A 312 3.58 -17.94 -24.75
C ALA A 312 3.12 -16.67 -25.48
N ASP A 313 1.91 -16.66 -26.00
CA ASP A 313 1.28 -15.57 -26.74
C ASP A 313 0.34 -14.70 -25.91
N CYS A 314 0.21 -14.97 -24.61
CA CYS A 314 -0.69 -14.27 -23.71
C CYS A 314 -2.14 -14.24 -24.25
N GLN A 315 -2.72 -15.42 -24.46
CA GLN A 315 -4.08 -15.55 -25.00
C GLN A 315 -5.13 -14.86 -24.12
N SER A 316 -6.14 -14.29 -24.77
CA SER A 316 -7.31 -13.71 -24.12
C SER A 316 -8.01 -14.72 -23.20
N ASN A 317 -8.48 -14.26 -22.03
CA ASN A 317 -9.38 -15.03 -21.16
C ASN A 317 -10.86 -14.84 -21.47
N GLY A 318 -11.18 -14.12 -22.55
CA GLY A 318 -12.56 -13.89 -23.00
C GLY A 318 -13.35 -12.88 -22.17
N GLN A 319 -12.69 -12.02 -21.38
CA GLN A 319 -13.36 -11.16 -20.42
C GLN A 319 -13.18 -9.67 -20.70
N ALA A 320 -14.26 -8.90 -20.55
CA ALA A 320 -14.23 -7.44 -20.51
C ALA A 320 -14.85 -6.94 -19.21
N GLU A 321 -14.14 -6.06 -18.49
CA GLU A 321 -14.60 -5.45 -17.24
C GLU A 321 -14.47 -3.93 -17.30
N VAL A 322 -15.55 -3.23 -16.95
CA VAL A 322 -15.63 -1.77 -17.03
C VAL A 322 -14.73 -1.07 -16.02
N GLY A 323 -14.60 -1.65 -14.83
CA GLY A 323 -13.79 -1.15 -13.73
C GLY A 323 -13.02 -2.27 -13.06
N PHE A 324 -12.48 -2.02 -11.84
CA PHE A 324 -11.68 -2.94 -11.04
C PHE A 324 -10.51 -3.50 -11.85
N ILE A 325 -10.51 -4.80 -12.18
CA ILE A 325 -9.40 -5.44 -12.89
C ILE A 325 -9.39 -5.20 -14.41
N GLY A 326 -10.44 -4.63 -14.99
CA GLY A 326 -10.50 -4.38 -16.43
C GLY A 326 -10.15 -2.96 -16.84
N ARG A 327 -10.80 -1.99 -16.24
CA ARG A 327 -10.67 -0.55 -16.53
C ARG A 327 -10.66 -0.23 -18.04
N VAL A 328 -11.53 -0.90 -18.78
CA VAL A 328 -11.55 -0.84 -20.26
C VAL A 328 -11.70 0.58 -20.76
N LEU A 329 -12.66 1.35 -20.21
CA LEU A 329 -12.92 2.71 -20.65
C LEU A 329 -11.77 3.68 -20.30
N LEU A 330 -11.06 3.44 -19.19
CA LEU A 330 -9.88 4.23 -18.83
C LEU A 330 -8.70 3.92 -19.76
N ASN A 331 -8.48 2.64 -20.15
CA ASN A 331 -7.50 2.29 -21.17
C ASN A 331 -7.80 2.97 -22.51
N ALA A 332 -9.07 2.96 -22.91
CA ALA A 332 -9.49 3.63 -24.14
C ALA A 332 -9.27 5.15 -24.08
N PHE A 333 -9.54 5.78 -22.94
CA PHE A 333 -9.29 7.21 -22.75
C PHE A 333 -7.80 7.53 -22.76
N ASN A 334 -6.96 6.77 -22.05
CA ASN A 334 -5.52 6.96 -22.05
C ASN A 334 -4.93 6.85 -23.47
N ALA A 335 -5.38 5.84 -24.25
CA ALA A 335 -4.96 5.68 -25.64
C ALA A 335 -5.46 6.83 -26.53
N TRP A 336 -6.70 7.29 -26.31
CA TRP A 336 -7.27 8.45 -27.03
C TRP A 336 -6.47 9.72 -26.78
N GLU A 337 -6.20 10.03 -25.53
CA GLU A 337 -5.42 11.22 -25.13
C GLU A 337 -4.01 11.17 -25.74
N TYR A 338 -3.32 10.04 -25.55
CA TYR A 338 -1.97 9.85 -26.09
C TYR A 338 -1.92 9.94 -27.62
N SER A 339 -2.97 9.48 -28.31
CA SER A 339 -3.05 9.54 -29.77
C SER A 339 -2.95 10.96 -30.33
N TRP A 340 -3.50 11.95 -29.60
CA TRP A 340 -3.41 13.36 -29.96
C TRP A 340 -2.00 13.93 -29.73
N GLN A 341 -1.30 13.45 -28.73
CA GLN A 341 0.08 13.86 -28.43
C GLN A 341 1.07 13.34 -29.50
N CYS A 342 0.92 12.09 -29.92
CA CYS A 342 1.87 11.42 -30.84
C CYS A 342 1.36 11.33 -32.30
N GLY A 343 0.16 11.83 -32.61
CA GLY A 343 -0.39 11.80 -33.97
C GLY A 343 -0.79 10.39 -34.49
N ARG A 344 -1.08 9.44 -33.58
CA ARG A 344 -1.41 8.05 -33.90
C ARG A 344 -2.92 7.87 -34.22
N GLU A 345 -3.26 7.89 -35.51
CA GLU A 345 -4.66 7.72 -35.96
C GLU A 345 -5.23 6.33 -35.64
N ASP A 346 -4.42 5.28 -35.66
CA ASP A 346 -4.84 3.93 -35.29
C ASP A 346 -5.30 3.84 -33.83
N LEU A 347 -4.67 4.56 -32.91
CA LEU A 347 -5.11 4.64 -31.50
C LEU A 347 -6.43 5.40 -31.37
N LYS A 348 -6.64 6.47 -32.14
CA LYS A 348 -7.91 7.21 -32.18
C LYS A 348 -9.06 6.30 -32.65
N GLU A 349 -8.88 5.65 -33.78
CA GLU A 349 -9.89 4.75 -34.34
C GLU A 349 -10.20 3.60 -33.36
N ASN A 350 -9.21 2.99 -32.77
CA ASN A 350 -9.37 1.87 -31.86
C ASN A 350 -10.02 2.28 -30.53
N SER A 351 -9.67 3.44 -29.98
CA SER A 351 -10.32 3.99 -28.79
C SER A 351 -11.81 4.26 -29.06
N MET A 352 -12.14 4.86 -30.20
CA MET A 352 -13.55 5.08 -30.58
C MET A 352 -14.31 3.77 -30.76
N LYS A 353 -13.71 2.73 -31.37
CA LYS A 353 -14.34 1.40 -31.44
C LYS A 353 -14.69 0.84 -30.06
N VAL A 354 -13.81 1.03 -29.06
CA VAL A 354 -14.08 0.61 -27.68
C VAL A 354 -15.25 1.42 -27.11
N PHE A 355 -15.22 2.75 -27.21
CA PHE A 355 -16.30 3.61 -26.71
C PHE A 355 -17.64 3.28 -27.39
N ASP A 356 -17.69 3.15 -28.72
CA ASP A 356 -18.90 2.84 -29.47
C ASP A 356 -19.47 1.45 -29.11
N SER A 357 -18.58 0.45 -28.88
CA SER A 357 -19.00 -0.88 -28.45
C SER A 357 -19.68 -0.84 -27.07
N TYR A 358 -19.15 -0.07 -26.13
CA TYR A 358 -19.76 0.12 -24.82
C TYR A 358 -21.03 0.96 -24.87
N LEU A 359 -21.06 2.03 -25.64
CA LEU A 359 -22.27 2.86 -25.83
C LEU A 359 -23.44 2.01 -26.31
N LYS A 360 -23.18 1.09 -27.26
CA LYS A 360 -24.19 0.22 -27.87
C LYS A 360 -24.55 -0.99 -27.00
N ASN A 361 -23.57 -1.66 -26.40
CA ASN A 361 -23.73 -2.99 -25.79
C ASN A 361 -23.32 -3.08 -24.32
N GLY A 362 -22.70 -2.04 -23.76
CA GLY A 362 -22.08 -2.07 -22.43
C GLY A 362 -23.01 -1.72 -21.27
N PHE A 363 -24.33 -1.56 -21.51
CA PHE A 363 -25.31 -1.20 -20.47
C PHE A 363 -26.34 -2.31 -20.26
N THR A 364 -26.79 -2.47 -19.02
CA THR A 364 -27.94 -3.29 -18.68
C THR A 364 -29.25 -2.57 -19.02
N GLN A 365 -30.40 -3.27 -18.91
CA GLN A 365 -31.71 -2.65 -19.14
C GLN A 365 -32.03 -1.55 -18.10
N ALA A 366 -31.52 -1.69 -16.86
CA ALA A 366 -31.67 -0.69 -15.81
C ALA A 366 -30.77 0.53 -16.02
N GLY A 367 -29.80 0.49 -16.93
CA GLY A 367 -28.93 1.60 -17.28
C GLY A 367 -27.59 1.62 -16.55
N PHE A 368 -27.23 0.56 -15.81
CA PHE A 368 -25.91 0.36 -15.24
C PHE A 368 -24.91 -0.09 -16.32
N PHE A 369 -23.63 0.14 -16.12
CA PHE A 369 -22.62 -0.57 -16.89
C PHE A 369 -22.71 -2.08 -16.59
N LYS A 370 -22.57 -2.90 -17.64
CA LYS A 370 -22.27 -4.31 -17.47
C LYS A 370 -20.92 -4.46 -16.79
N GLU A 371 -20.90 -5.07 -15.62
CA GLU A 371 -19.72 -5.13 -14.74
C GLU A 371 -18.59 -5.94 -15.35
N SER A 372 -18.91 -7.17 -15.72
CA SER A 372 -18.01 -8.15 -16.28
C SER A 372 -18.76 -8.99 -17.29
N VAL A 373 -18.25 -9.05 -18.50
CA VAL A 373 -18.78 -9.83 -19.60
C VAL A 373 -17.75 -10.84 -20.04
N ASN A 374 -18.11 -12.12 -19.95
CA ASN A 374 -17.30 -13.18 -20.54
C ASN A 374 -17.90 -13.55 -21.90
N PHE A 375 -17.29 -13.06 -22.97
CA PHE A 375 -17.83 -13.23 -24.31
C PHE A 375 -17.60 -14.64 -24.91
N ASP A 376 -16.62 -15.41 -24.40
CA ASP A 376 -16.41 -16.80 -24.81
C ASP A 376 -17.51 -17.71 -24.27
N ARG A 377 -18.02 -17.40 -23.08
CA ARG A 377 -19.05 -18.18 -22.38
C ARG A 377 -20.45 -17.58 -22.52
N GLY A 378 -20.59 -16.39 -23.08
CA GLY A 378 -21.85 -15.67 -23.12
C GLY A 378 -22.41 -15.29 -21.75
N TYR A 379 -21.55 -15.06 -20.76
CA TYR A 379 -21.93 -14.75 -19.39
C TYR A 379 -21.76 -13.27 -19.10
N GLU A 380 -22.72 -12.71 -18.37
CA GLU A 380 -22.68 -11.36 -17.80
C GLU A 380 -22.86 -11.47 -16.28
N ASP A 381 -22.04 -10.74 -15.50
CA ASP A 381 -22.19 -10.72 -14.05
C ASP A 381 -23.46 -9.93 -13.67
N PRO A 382 -24.43 -10.55 -12.96
CA PRO A 382 -25.66 -9.89 -12.55
C PRO A 382 -25.50 -8.99 -11.32
N VAL A 383 -24.34 -9.04 -10.65
CA VAL A 383 -24.07 -8.27 -9.44
C VAL A 383 -23.21 -7.06 -9.77
N HIS A 384 -23.73 -5.89 -9.48
CA HIS A 384 -23.01 -4.62 -9.61
C HIS A 384 -22.24 -4.29 -8.35
N SER A 385 -21.13 -3.55 -8.52
CA SER A 385 -20.39 -2.95 -7.41
C SER A 385 -20.32 -1.44 -7.58
N ILE A 386 -20.49 -0.72 -6.49
CA ILE A 386 -20.39 0.75 -6.52
C ILE A 386 -19.02 1.19 -7.06
N ARG A 387 -17.96 0.45 -6.79
CA ARG A 387 -16.61 0.74 -7.29
C ARG A 387 -16.53 0.65 -8.82
N ARG A 388 -16.93 -0.48 -9.43
CA ARG A 388 -16.84 -0.66 -10.90
C ARG A 388 -17.70 0.34 -11.64
N GLN A 389 -18.93 0.61 -11.14
CA GLN A 389 -19.81 1.63 -11.72
C GLN A 389 -19.15 3.02 -11.65
N SER A 390 -18.60 3.37 -10.49
CA SER A 390 -17.91 4.65 -10.27
C SER A 390 -16.68 4.82 -11.15
N GLU A 391 -15.86 3.78 -11.31
CA GLU A 391 -14.68 3.81 -12.18
C GLU A 391 -15.02 3.96 -13.65
N GLY A 392 -16.12 3.33 -14.10
CA GLY A 392 -16.65 3.51 -15.46
C GLY A 392 -17.12 4.94 -15.71
N ILE A 393 -17.89 5.51 -14.77
CA ILE A 393 -18.34 6.91 -14.86
C ILE A 393 -17.13 7.86 -14.82
N TYR A 394 -16.17 7.63 -13.94
CA TYR A 394 -14.93 8.39 -13.82
C TYR A 394 -14.19 8.46 -15.15
N ALA A 395 -13.92 7.31 -15.78
CA ALA A 395 -13.23 7.24 -17.06
C ALA A 395 -13.99 8.02 -18.18
N MET A 396 -15.31 7.86 -18.24
CA MET A 396 -16.11 8.55 -19.25
C MET A 396 -16.23 10.04 -19.00
N LEU A 397 -16.31 10.50 -17.77
CA LEU A 397 -16.31 11.94 -17.47
C LEU A 397 -14.96 12.59 -17.78
N HIS A 398 -13.85 11.88 -17.61
CA HIS A 398 -12.53 12.33 -18.10
C HIS A 398 -12.54 12.50 -19.62
N PHE A 399 -12.99 11.48 -20.36
CA PHE A 399 -13.11 11.54 -21.82
C PHE A 399 -13.99 12.71 -22.26
N LEU A 400 -15.19 12.84 -21.71
CA LEU A 400 -16.14 13.89 -22.08
C LEU A 400 -15.62 15.30 -21.76
N ALA A 401 -14.93 15.47 -20.64
CA ALA A 401 -14.34 16.74 -20.26
C ALA A 401 -13.19 17.11 -21.20
N TYR A 402 -12.28 16.17 -21.49
CA TYR A 402 -11.19 16.34 -22.46
C TYR A 402 -11.73 16.72 -23.85
N GLU A 403 -12.74 16.00 -24.32
CA GLU A 403 -13.39 16.28 -25.62
C GLU A 403 -14.03 17.68 -25.66
N LYS A 404 -14.75 18.05 -24.62
CA LYS A 404 -15.38 19.37 -24.51
C LYS A 404 -14.37 20.52 -24.51
N GLU A 405 -13.23 20.38 -23.84
CA GLU A 405 -12.15 21.36 -23.86
C GLU A 405 -11.52 21.51 -25.25
N ASN A 406 -11.51 20.42 -26.01
CA ASN A 406 -11.06 20.40 -27.42
C ASN A 406 -12.18 20.71 -28.44
N GLY A 407 -13.32 21.26 -27.99
CA GLY A 407 -14.43 21.70 -28.84
C GLY A 407 -15.30 20.56 -29.41
N ARG A 408 -15.15 19.33 -28.92
CA ARG A 408 -15.90 18.16 -29.37
C ARG A 408 -16.96 17.75 -28.34
N ARG A 409 -18.08 17.19 -28.79
CA ARG A 409 -19.18 16.80 -27.91
C ARG A 409 -19.70 15.41 -28.29
N HIS A 410 -20.15 14.66 -27.28
CA HIS A 410 -20.68 13.32 -27.40
C HIS A 410 -22.04 13.20 -26.67
N PRO A 411 -23.13 13.75 -27.22
CA PRO A 411 -24.42 13.89 -26.52
C PRO A 411 -25.00 12.57 -25.99
N GLU A 412 -24.80 11.45 -26.70
CA GLU A 412 -25.30 10.15 -26.24
C GLU A 412 -24.56 9.68 -24.99
N TRP A 413 -23.24 9.84 -24.93
CA TRP A 413 -22.44 9.57 -23.74
C TRP A 413 -22.77 10.52 -22.60
N GLU A 414 -22.96 11.80 -22.89
CA GLU A 414 -23.38 12.79 -21.88
C GLU A 414 -24.70 12.39 -21.22
N GLN A 415 -25.68 11.94 -22.03
CA GLN A 415 -26.96 11.47 -21.51
C GLN A 415 -26.82 10.19 -20.68
N LYS A 416 -26.00 9.23 -21.12
CA LYS A 416 -25.72 8.00 -20.35
C LYS A 416 -25.08 8.31 -18.99
N MET A 417 -24.05 9.17 -18.97
CA MET A 417 -23.36 9.54 -17.71
C MET A 417 -24.28 10.29 -16.76
N LYS A 418 -25.14 11.20 -17.29
CA LYS A 418 -26.12 11.89 -16.46
C LYS A 418 -27.11 10.92 -15.83
N ASN A 419 -27.63 9.95 -16.60
CA ASN A 419 -28.54 8.94 -16.10
C ASN A 419 -27.87 8.11 -14.98
N MET A 420 -26.63 7.69 -15.17
CA MET A 420 -25.90 6.92 -14.17
C MET A 420 -25.63 7.72 -12.90
N LEU A 421 -25.30 9.01 -13.01
CA LEU A 421 -25.16 9.89 -11.85
C LEU A 421 -26.50 10.06 -11.10
N ASP A 422 -27.61 10.17 -11.81
CA ASP A 422 -28.95 10.21 -11.21
C ASP A 422 -29.32 8.88 -10.52
N ILE A 423 -28.85 7.74 -11.05
CA ILE A 423 -28.95 6.43 -10.39
C ILE A 423 -28.10 6.39 -9.10
N LEU A 424 -26.89 6.91 -9.11
CA LEU A 424 -26.07 7.00 -7.90
C LEU A 424 -26.78 7.78 -6.78
N LEU A 425 -27.50 8.86 -7.11
CA LEU A 425 -28.29 9.60 -6.12
C LEU A 425 -29.37 8.74 -5.47
N GLN A 426 -29.94 7.77 -6.18
CA GLN A 426 -30.97 6.85 -5.68
C GLN A 426 -30.37 5.73 -4.80
N LEU A 427 -29.15 5.30 -5.11
CA LEU A 427 -28.44 4.28 -4.35
C LEU A 427 -27.86 4.79 -3.02
N GLN A 428 -27.69 6.10 -2.87
CA GLN A 428 -27.08 6.68 -1.66
C GLN A 428 -27.98 6.53 -0.46
N HIS A 429 -27.46 5.98 0.62
CA HIS A 429 -28.14 5.88 1.90
C HIS A 429 -28.24 7.25 2.61
N ALA A 430 -29.09 7.33 3.61
CA ALA A 430 -29.32 8.56 4.38
C ALA A 430 -28.07 9.06 5.13
N ASP A 431 -27.18 8.14 5.53
CA ASP A 431 -25.92 8.44 6.21
C ASP A 431 -24.79 8.86 5.25
N GLY A 432 -25.04 8.85 3.93
CA GLY A 432 -24.09 9.21 2.89
C GLY A 432 -23.30 8.04 2.30
N SER A 433 -23.46 6.83 2.85
CA SER A 433 -22.83 5.62 2.31
C SER A 433 -23.50 5.13 1.02
N PHE A 434 -22.84 4.17 0.37
CA PHE A 434 -23.35 3.42 -0.76
C PHE A 434 -23.27 1.93 -0.48
N PRO A 435 -24.23 1.11 -0.99
CA PRO A 435 -24.08 -0.34 -0.95
C PRO A 435 -22.84 -0.75 -1.72
N ARG A 436 -22.07 -1.68 -1.18
CA ARG A 436 -20.87 -2.20 -1.85
C ARG A 436 -21.25 -3.00 -3.11
N LYS A 437 -22.29 -3.86 -2.98
CA LYS A 437 -22.79 -4.70 -4.10
C LYS A 437 -24.32 -4.71 -4.14
N PHE A 438 -24.89 -4.70 -5.33
CA PHE A 438 -26.32 -4.64 -5.57
C PHE A 438 -26.71 -5.23 -6.93
N HIS A 439 -28.00 -5.44 -7.17
CA HIS A 439 -28.56 -5.90 -8.44
C HIS A 439 -29.21 -4.77 -9.25
N ASP A 440 -29.60 -5.03 -10.50
CA ASP A 440 -30.29 -4.09 -11.41
C ASP A 440 -31.57 -3.48 -10.81
N ASP A 441 -32.26 -4.20 -9.95
CA ASP A 441 -33.47 -3.76 -9.24
C ASP A 441 -33.18 -3.05 -7.90
N PHE A 442 -31.92 -2.68 -7.65
CA PHE A 442 -31.42 -2.05 -6.43
C PHE A 442 -31.44 -2.95 -5.19
N THR A 443 -31.73 -4.25 -5.32
CA THR A 443 -31.60 -5.19 -4.20
C THR A 443 -30.14 -5.26 -3.75
N VAL A 444 -29.90 -4.95 -2.46
CA VAL A 444 -28.56 -4.92 -1.88
C VAL A 444 -28.05 -6.33 -1.62
N VAL A 445 -26.83 -6.61 -2.06
CA VAL A 445 -26.09 -7.88 -1.84
C VAL A 445 -25.07 -7.73 -0.70
N ASP A 446 -24.42 -6.58 -0.63
CA ASP A 446 -23.40 -6.28 0.41
C ASP A 446 -23.48 -4.78 0.75
N ASP A 447 -23.76 -4.50 1.99
CA ASP A 447 -23.98 -3.15 2.53
C ASP A 447 -22.85 -2.66 3.44
N SER A 448 -21.64 -3.22 3.30
CA SER A 448 -20.52 -2.92 4.19
C SER A 448 -20.06 -1.45 4.14
N GLY A 449 -20.32 -0.74 3.05
CA GLY A 449 -20.06 0.70 2.91
C GLY A 449 -18.61 1.10 2.67
N GLY A 450 -17.66 0.17 2.77
CA GLY A 450 -16.22 0.47 2.65
C GLY A 450 -15.78 0.95 1.26
N SER A 451 -16.48 0.60 0.19
CA SER A 451 -16.25 1.09 -1.19
C SER A 451 -16.87 2.47 -1.48
N THR A 452 -17.58 3.06 -0.52
CA THR A 452 -18.25 4.37 -0.64
C THR A 452 -17.33 5.49 -1.17
N PRO A 453 -16.04 5.58 -0.80
CA PRO A 453 -15.17 6.64 -1.32
C PRO A 453 -15.10 6.70 -2.83
N SER A 454 -15.21 5.59 -3.54
CA SER A 454 -15.13 5.54 -5.01
C SER A 454 -16.25 6.33 -5.70
N ALA A 455 -17.43 6.42 -5.10
CA ALA A 455 -18.58 7.15 -5.65
C ALA A 455 -18.45 8.68 -5.57
N THR A 456 -17.62 9.18 -4.67
CA THR A 456 -17.44 10.64 -4.47
C THR A 456 -16.86 11.31 -5.71
N LEU A 457 -15.89 10.67 -6.35
CA LEU A 457 -15.17 11.23 -7.50
C LEU A 457 -16.11 11.53 -8.68
N PRO A 458 -16.87 10.54 -9.21
CA PRO A 458 -17.78 10.80 -10.33
C PRO A 458 -18.90 11.78 -9.98
N LEU A 459 -19.34 11.87 -8.71
CA LEU A 459 -20.30 12.87 -8.26
C LEU A 459 -19.74 14.29 -8.37
N ILE A 460 -18.48 14.50 -7.94
CA ILE A 460 -17.83 15.82 -8.04
C ILE A 460 -17.58 16.17 -9.50
N MET A 461 -17.06 15.25 -10.30
CA MET A 461 -16.84 15.45 -11.74
C MET A 461 -18.15 15.74 -12.46
N GLY A 462 -19.22 15.01 -12.13
CA GLY A 462 -20.56 15.24 -12.65
C GLY A 462 -21.10 16.63 -12.31
N TYR A 463 -20.90 17.10 -11.07
CA TYR A 463 -21.21 18.48 -10.67
C TYR A 463 -20.44 19.49 -11.53
N LYS A 464 -19.14 19.32 -11.72
CA LYS A 464 -18.33 20.23 -12.54
C LYS A 464 -18.75 20.23 -13.99
N TYR A 465 -19.07 19.06 -14.56
CA TYR A 465 -19.45 18.91 -15.96
C TYR A 465 -20.86 19.42 -16.28
N PHE A 466 -21.87 18.93 -15.52
CA PHE A 466 -23.29 19.21 -15.75
C PHE A 466 -23.83 20.41 -14.97
N LYS A 467 -23.06 20.94 -14.00
CA LYS A 467 -23.46 22.04 -13.10
C LYS A 467 -24.70 21.71 -12.22
N ASP A 468 -24.98 20.42 -12.01
CA ASP A 468 -26.09 19.98 -11.15
C ASP A 468 -25.65 19.88 -9.68
N LYS A 469 -26.21 20.76 -8.86
CA LYS A 469 -25.87 20.86 -7.41
C LYS A 469 -26.26 19.63 -6.61
N ARG A 470 -27.16 18.77 -7.11
CA ARG A 470 -27.55 17.53 -6.42
C ARG A 470 -26.34 16.59 -6.27
N TYR A 471 -25.47 16.51 -7.28
CA TYR A 471 -24.26 15.70 -7.25
C TYR A 471 -23.26 16.20 -6.20
N LEU A 472 -23.08 17.52 -6.09
CA LEU A 472 -22.22 18.10 -5.05
C LEU A 472 -22.80 17.84 -3.65
N ALA A 473 -24.10 18.00 -3.45
CA ALA A 473 -24.74 17.73 -2.18
C ALA A 473 -24.60 16.23 -1.78
N SER A 474 -24.71 15.32 -2.74
CA SER A 474 -24.45 13.90 -2.53
C SER A 474 -23.02 13.62 -2.14
N ALA A 475 -22.04 14.20 -2.88
CA ALA A 475 -20.61 14.06 -2.57
C ALA A 475 -20.25 14.56 -1.15
N LYS A 476 -20.85 15.67 -0.71
CA LYS A 476 -20.66 16.19 0.65
C LYS A 476 -21.22 15.26 1.73
N ARG A 477 -22.42 14.68 1.51
CA ARG A 477 -22.95 13.65 2.43
C ARG A 477 -22.05 12.41 2.49
N THR A 478 -21.47 12.02 1.35
CA THR A 478 -20.46 10.95 1.33
C THR A 478 -19.26 11.33 2.18
N ALA A 479 -18.75 12.56 2.06
CA ALA A 479 -17.61 13.01 2.87
C ALA A 479 -17.89 12.96 4.37
N ASP A 480 -19.10 13.31 4.80
CA ASP A 480 -19.53 13.18 6.22
C ASP A 480 -19.46 11.72 6.70
N TYR A 481 -19.83 10.76 5.84
CA TYR A 481 -19.70 9.34 6.11
C TYR A 481 -18.22 8.92 6.19
N LEU A 482 -17.40 9.34 5.20
CA LEU A 482 -15.96 9.02 5.15
C LEU A 482 -15.26 9.53 6.42
N GLU A 483 -15.54 10.74 6.84
CA GLU A 483 -14.96 11.32 8.05
C GLU A 483 -15.32 10.49 9.29
N LYS A 484 -16.62 10.20 9.49
CA LYS A 484 -17.12 9.53 10.71
C LYS A 484 -16.76 8.05 10.79
N VAL A 485 -16.72 7.36 9.67
CA VAL A 485 -16.62 5.89 9.64
C VAL A 485 -15.22 5.41 9.28
N LEU A 486 -14.53 6.07 8.34
CA LEU A 486 -13.24 5.64 7.87
C LEU A 486 -12.09 6.48 8.46
N ILE A 487 -12.10 7.80 8.19
CA ILE A 487 -10.92 8.65 8.40
C ILE A 487 -10.65 8.89 9.88
N SER A 488 -11.67 9.31 10.67
CA SER A 488 -11.49 9.56 12.10
C SER A 488 -11.17 8.30 12.91
N LYS A 489 -11.54 7.12 12.38
CA LYS A 489 -11.24 5.83 13.00
C LYS A 489 -10.00 5.17 12.46
N ALA A 490 -9.39 5.72 11.40
CA ALA A 490 -8.34 5.07 10.61
C ALA A 490 -8.72 3.62 10.24
N ASP A 491 -9.95 3.42 9.75
CA ASP A 491 -10.55 2.12 9.47
C ASP A 491 -10.98 2.08 7.99
N TYR A 492 -10.04 1.75 7.11
CA TYR A 492 -10.23 1.74 5.66
C TYR A 492 -10.30 0.30 5.17
N PHE A 493 -11.41 -0.07 4.52
CA PHE A 493 -11.72 -1.46 4.23
C PHE A 493 -12.56 -1.64 2.97
N SER A 494 -12.60 -2.86 2.45
CA SER A 494 -13.54 -3.37 1.45
C SER A 494 -13.58 -2.63 0.12
N SER A 495 -12.49 -1.99 -0.30
CA SER A 495 -12.41 -1.40 -1.64
C SER A 495 -12.02 -2.43 -2.70
N THR A 496 -11.18 -3.40 -2.34
CA THR A 496 -10.99 -4.62 -3.15
C THR A 496 -12.29 -5.40 -3.20
N LEU A 497 -12.72 -5.84 -4.38
CA LEU A 497 -14.06 -6.44 -4.54
C LEU A 497 -14.18 -7.87 -4.03
N ASP A 498 -13.07 -8.53 -3.83
CA ASP A 498 -12.95 -9.92 -3.43
C ASP A 498 -12.55 -10.11 -1.95
N ALA A 499 -12.34 -9.01 -1.22
CA ALA A 499 -11.93 -8.99 0.17
C ALA A 499 -12.79 -8.01 1.00
N ASN A 500 -12.96 -8.27 2.29
CA ASN A 500 -13.64 -7.39 3.24
C ASN A 500 -12.72 -7.08 4.43
N CYS A 501 -11.47 -6.81 4.15
CA CYS A 501 -10.43 -6.50 5.14
C CYS A 501 -9.98 -5.04 5.03
N GLU A 502 -9.08 -4.64 5.88
CA GLU A 502 -8.33 -3.40 5.76
C GLU A 502 -7.53 -3.43 4.43
N ASP A 503 -7.65 -2.38 3.63
CA ASP A 503 -6.99 -2.32 2.34
C ASP A 503 -6.45 -0.93 1.97
N LYS A 504 -5.36 -0.94 1.17
CA LYS A 504 -4.71 0.25 0.64
C LYS A 504 -5.67 1.07 -0.22
N GLU A 505 -6.44 0.41 -1.07
CA GLU A 505 -7.25 1.09 -2.08
C GLU A 505 -8.37 1.92 -1.45
N ALA A 506 -8.96 1.45 -0.34
CA ALA A 506 -9.96 2.22 0.42
C ALA A 506 -9.39 3.55 0.94
N SER A 507 -8.14 3.55 1.40
CA SER A 507 -7.45 4.76 1.85
C SER A 507 -7.08 5.69 0.70
N LEU A 508 -6.66 5.15 -0.45
CA LEU A 508 -6.37 5.91 -1.67
C LEU A 508 -7.64 6.63 -2.18
N TYR A 509 -8.76 5.92 -2.26
CA TYR A 509 -10.04 6.51 -2.67
C TYR A 509 -10.53 7.56 -1.66
N ALA A 510 -10.40 7.32 -0.36
CA ALA A 510 -10.78 8.30 0.66
C ALA A 510 -9.94 9.59 0.58
N ALA A 511 -8.63 9.46 0.41
CA ALA A 511 -7.72 10.60 0.22
C ALA A 511 -8.07 11.38 -1.06
N THR A 512 -8.33 10.69 -2.17
CA THR A 512 -8.67 11.33 -3.44
C THR A 512 -10.04 11.99 -3.39
N ALA A 513 -11.03 11.38 -2.72
CA ALA A 513 -12.37 11.94 -2.56
C ALA A 513 -12.36 13.27 -1.79
N THR A 514 -11.67 13.31 -0.66
CA THR A 514 -11.54 14.54 0.14
C THR A 514 -10.65 15.60 -0.55
N TYR A 515 -9.62 15.18 -1.27
CA TYR A 515 -8.83 16.06 -2.14
C TYR A 515 -9.70 16.75 -3.20
N TYR A 516 -10.55 16.01 -3.90
CA TYR A 516 -11.46 16.58 -4.90
C TYR A 516 -12.43 17.60 -4.27
N LEU A 517 -12.93 17.33 -3.07
CA LEU A 517 -13.76 18.28 -2.34
C LEU A 517 -12.98 19.55 -1.93
N SER A 518 -11.72 19.40 -1.49
CA SER A 518 -10.89 20.56 -1.14
C SER A 518 -10.67 21.48 -2.34
N LEU A 519 -10.49 20.92 -3.55
CA LEU A 519 -10.27 21.71 -4.78
C LEU A 519 -11.47 22.57 -5.19
N ILE A 520 -12.69 22.18 -4.79
CA ILE A 520 -13.92 22.89 -5.19
C ILE A 520 -14.57 23.70 -4.08
N THR A 521 -14.00 23.68 -2.88
CA THR A 521 -14.45 24.43 -1.71
C THR A 521 -13.50 25.58 -1.35
N LYS A 522 -13.88 26.45 -0.42
CA LYS A 522 -13.07 27.60 0.00
C LYS A 522 -13.16 27.82 1.50
N GLY A 523 -12.18 28.53 2.07
CA GLY A 523 -12.17 28.92 3.47
C GLY A 523 -12.12 27.72 4.42
N ASP A 524 -12.98 27.72 5.45
CA ASP A 524 -12.99 26.66 6.47
C ASP A 524 -13.31 25.29 5.91
N GLU A 525 -14.21 25.22 4.93
CA GLU A 525 -14.57 23.97 4.28
C GLU A 525 -13.41 23.37 3.49
N HIS A 526 -12.66 24.22 2.78
CA HIS A 526 -11.42 23.78 2.10
C HIS A 526 -10.41 23.22 3.11
N ARG A 527 -10.14 23.95 4.21
CA ARG A 527 -9.20 23.48 5.24
C ARG A 527 -9.65 22.16 5.85
N HIS A 528 -10.94 22.02 6.15
CA HIS A 528 -11.51 20.80 6.68
C HIS A 528 -11.23 19.58 5.76
N TYR A 529 -11.56 19.69 4.47
CA TYR A 529 -11.30 18.60 3.53
C TYR A 529 -9.81 18.37 3.28
N ALA A 530 -8.98 19.40 3.32
CA ALA A 530 -7.54 19.27 3.23
C ALA A 530 -6.95 18.49 4.41
N ASP A 531 -7.41 18.74 5.63
CA ASP A 531 -6.99 17.97 6.82
C ASP A 531 -7.43 16.51 6.75
N LEU A 532 -8.65 16.23 6.28
CA LEU A 532 -9.11 14.87 6.03
C LEU A 532 -8.26 14.15 4.97
N THR A 533 -7.91 14.87 3.89
CA THR A 533 -7.02 14.35 2.84
C THR A 533 -5.66 13.98 3.42
N ARG A 534 -5.06 14.85 4.23
CA ARG A 534 -3.76 14.59 4.87
C ARG A 534 -3.81 13.37 5.79
N LYS A 535 -4.85 13.24 6.62
CA LYS A 535 -5.03 12.05 7.49
C LYS A 535 -5.15 10.77 6.68
N ALA A 536 -5.99 10.75 5.65
CA ALA A 536 -6.16 9.57 4.79
C ALA A 536 -4.86 9.26 3.99
N ALA A 537 -4.13 10.29 3.57
CA ALA A 537 -2.88 10.12 2.84
C ALA A 537 -1.79 9.48 3.69
N TYR A 538 -1.61 9.86 4.96
CA TYR A 538 -0.64 9.20 5.84
C TYR A 538 -0.98 7.73 6.06
N PHE A 539 -2.26 7.39 6.19
CA PHE A 539 -2.67 6.00 6.28
C PHE A 539 -2.37 5.24 4.96
N ALA A 540 -2.67 5.84 3.81
CA ALA A 540 -2.35 5.25 2.52
C ALA A 540 -0.84 5.04 2.34
N LEU A 541 -0.02 6.01 2.76
CA LEU A 541 1.45 5.93 2.73
C LEU A 541 1.99 4.77 3.55
N SER A 542 1.32 4.37 4.62
CA SER A 542 1.75 3.25 5.47
C SER A 542 1.75 1.89 4.75
N TRP A 543 1.07 1.78 3.61
CA TRP A 543 1.08 0.59 2.75
C TRP A 543 2.27 0.52 1.81
N TYR A 544 2.93 1.66 1.52
CA TYR A 544 4.02 1.75 0.56
C TYR A 544 5.38 1.56 1.22
N TYR A 545 6.18 0.69 0.64
CA TYR A 545 7.53 0.40 1.12
C TYR A 545 8.41 1.66 1.10
N VAL A 546 9.07 1.93 2.22
CA VAL A 546 10.08 2.98 2.34
C VAL A 546 11.50 2.41 2.29
N TRP A 547 11.66 1.10 2.10
CA TRP A 547 12.91 0.37 2.07
C TRP A 547 12.94 -0.68 0.97
N ASP A 548 14.12 -1.23 0.67
CA ASP A 548 14.30 -2.30 -0.30
C ASP A 548 14.42 -3.65 0.39
N VAL A 549 13.48 -4.53 0.12
CA VAL A 549 13.54 -5.94 0.54
C VAL A 549 14.68 -6.63 -0.20
N PRO A 550 15.60 -7.34 0.48
CA PRO A 550 16.60 -8.15 -0.19
C PRO A 550 15.97 -9.38 -0.84
N PHE A 551 16.46 -9.72 -2.03
CA PHE A 551 16.04 -10.91 -2.77
C PHE A 551 17.15 -11.94 -2.84
N ALA A 552 16.78 -13.22 -2.86
CA ALA A 552 17.71 -14.33 -3.00
C ALA A 552 18.26 -14.40 -4.43
N GLN A 553 19.50 -14.85 -4.54
CA GLN A 553 20.11 -15.15 -5.84
C GLN A 553 19.33 -16.26 -6.56
N GLY A 554 19.07 -16.09 -7.86
CA GLY A 554 18.25 -16.99 -8.67
C GLY A 554 16.74 -16.73 -8.53
N GLN A 555 16.34 -15.76 -7.72
CA GLN A 555 14.99 -15.24 -7.68
C GLN A 555 14.83 -14.16 -8.75
N MET A 556 13.84 -14.29 -9.65
CA MET A 556 13.71 -13.38 -10.80
C MET A 556 13.69 -11.90 -10.39
N LEU A 557 12.95 -11.55 -9.31
CA LEU A 557 12.89 -10.17 -8.83
C LEU A 557 14.26 -9.67 -8.34
N GLY A 558 15.07 -10.55 -7.76
CA GLY A 558 16.46 -10.26 -7.39
C GLY A 558 17.38 -10.15 -8.60
N ASP A 559 17.24 -11.06 -9.56
CA ASP A 559 18.06 -11.08 -10.77
C ASP A 559 17.87 -9.83 -11.65
N ILE A 560 16.65 -9.26 -11.68
CA ILE A 560 16.36 -7.98 -12.33
C ILE A 560 16.66 -6.75 -11.46
N GLY A 561 17.02 -6.96 -10.20
CA GLY A 561 17.38 -5.88 -9.27
C GLY A 561 16.19 -5.04 -8.80
N LEU A 562 14.98 -5.63 -8.66
CA LEU A 562 13.80 -4.90 -8.21
C LEU A 562 14.06 -4.16 -6.91
N LYS A 563 13.68 -2.90 -6.87
CA LYS A 563 13.62 -2.05 -5.67
C LYS A 563 12.19 -1.99 -5.19
N THR A 564 11.93 -2.40 -3.94
CA THR A 564 10.57 -2.44 -3.39
C THR A 564 10.09 -1.10 -2.86
N ARG A 565 10.99 -0.15 -2.55
CA ARG A 565 10.58 1.20 -2.13
C ARG A 565 9.65 1.83 -3.16
N GLY A 566 8.56 2.42 -2.69
CA GLY A 566 7.51 3.00 -3.54
C GLY A 566 6.45 2.01 -4.04
N TRP A 567 6.65 0.69 -3.91
CA TRP A 567 5.59 -0.30 -4.14
C TRP A 567 4.67 -0.39 -2.93
N GLY A 568 3.39 -0.73 -3.14
CA GLY A 568 2.41 -0.85 -2.06
C GLY A 568 1.86 -2.26 -1.90
N ASN A 569 1.73 -2.74 -0.66
CA ASN A 569 0.92 -3.92 -0.36
C ASN A 569 -0.56 -3.64 -0.65
N VAL A 570 -1.32 -4.64 -1.07
CA VAL A 570 -2.72 -4.49 -1.48
C VAL A 570 -3.65 -4.39 -0.27
N SER A 571 -3.61 -5.39 0.60
CA SER A 571 -4.48 -5.50 1.77
C SER A 571 -3.93 -6.51 2.77
N VAL A 572 -4.56 -6.58 3.95
CA VAL A 572 -4.22 -7.59 4.96
C VAL A 572 -4.38 -9.01 4.44
N GLU A 573 -5.44 -9.28 3.67
CA GLU A 573 -5.66 -10.60 3.07
C GLU A 573 -4.73 -10.89 1.87
N ASN A 574 -4.34 -9.84 1.14
CA ASN A 574 -3.49 -9.90 -0.05
C ASN A 574 -2.17 -9.16 0.20
N ASN A 575 -1.29 -9.77 0.99
CA ASN A 575 0.03 -9.20 1.26
C ASN A 575 0.98 -9.51 0.09
N HIS A 576 0.77 -8.85 -1.03
CA HIS A 576 1.65 -8.78 -2.19
C HIS A 576 1.71 -7.34 -2.69
N ILE A 577 2.75 -7.00 -3.43
CA ILE A 577 2.90 -5.65 -4.00
C ILE A 577 2.22 -5.54 -5.35
N ASP A 578 1.68 -4.37 -5.65
CA ASP A 578 1.04 -4.04 -6.91
C ASP A 578 1.33 -2.62 -7.40
N VAL A 579 0.89 -2.32 -8.61
CA VAL A 579 1.06 -1.03 -9.29
C VAL A 579 -0.09 -0.05 -9.05
N PHE A 580 -1.06 -0.38 -8.21
CA PHE A 580 -2.21 0.49 -7.98
C PHE A 580 -1.86 1.71 -7.14
N VAL A 581 -1.83 2.84 -7.79
CA VAL A 581 -1.55 4.17 -7.18
C VAL A 581 -2.76 5.08 -7.31
N PHE A 582 -3.58 4.90 -8.36
CA PHE A 582 -4.68 5.78 -8.72
C PHE A 582 -4.16 7.24 -8.82
N GLU A 583 -4.90 8.23 -8.41
CA GLU A 583 -4.45 9.64 -8.43
C GLU A 583 -3.55 10.04 -7.24
N PHE A 584 -3.07 9.09 -6.45
CA PHE A 584 -2.41 9.37 -5.18
C PHE A 584 -1.12 10.18 -5.33
N ALA A 585 -0.36 10.00 -6.41
CA ALA A 585 0.81 10.83 -6.67
C ALA A 585 0.44 12.32 -6.81
N SER A 586 -0.68 12.63 -7.47
CA SER A 586 -1.21 13.99 -7.57
C SER A 586 -1.68 14.55 -6.23
N VAL A 587 -2.34 13.70 -5.42
CA VAL A 587 -2.72 14.05 -4.04
C VAL A 587 -1.50 14.42 -3.20
N LEU A 588 -0.44 13.61 -3.26
CA LEU A 588 0.80 13.86 -2.51
C LEU A 588 1.50 15.14 -2.97
N GLN A 589 1.59 15.39 -4.28
CA GLN A 589 2.17 16.63 -4.81
C GLN A 589 1.38 17.87 -4.37
N TRP A 590 0.05 17.77 -4.31
CA TRP A 590 -0.80 18.85 -3.83
C TRP A 590 -0.63 19.05 -2.32
N LEU A 591 -0.65 17.98 -1.50
CA LEU A 591 -0.43 18.04 -0.06
C LEU A 591 0.92 18.65 0.30
N SER A 592 1.95 18.35 -0.50
CA SER A 592 3.29 18.93 -0.30
C SER A 592 3.26 20.47 -0.38
N LYS A 593 2.46 21.02 -1.29
CA LYS A 593 2.30 22.49 -1.44
C LYS A 593 1.37 23.07 -0.38
N GLU A 594 0.27 22.38 -0.09
CA GLU A 594 -0.76 22.87 0.85
C GLU A 594 -0.23 22.96 2.29
N TYR A 595 0.63 22.01 2.69
CA TYR A 595 1.17 21.92 4.06
C TYR A 595 2.67 22.24 4.15
N GLU A 596 3.32 22.63 3.05
CA GLU A 596 4.78 22.86 2.99
C GLU A 596 5.58 21.63 3.47
N GLU A 597 5.06 20.39 3.19
CA GLU A 597 5.67 19.12 3.61
C GLU A 597 6.35 18.43 2.41
N PRO A 598 7.68 18.56 2.27
CA PRO A 598 8.41 18.10 1.09
C PRO A 598 8.45 16.57 0.95
N ARG A 599 8.28 15.79 2.05
CA ARG A 599 8.28 14.33 2.01
C ARG A 599 7.21 13.79 1.05
N PHE A 600 6.04 14.45 0.98
CA PHE A 600 4.96 14.04 0.08
C PHE A 600 5.36 14.10 -1.40
N ALA A 601 5.89 15.23 -1.87
CA ALA A 601 6.30 15.36 -3.27
C ALA A 601 7.46 14.43 -3.62
N HIS A 602 8.44 14.31 -2.72
CA HIS A 602 9.56 13.40 -2.92
C HIS A 602 9.10 11.93 -2.98
N PHE A 603 8.21 11.51 -2.08
CA PHE A 603 7.73 10.13 -2.10
C PHE A 603 6.80 9.83 -3.29
N ALA A 604 6.06 10.83 -3.79
CA ALA A 604 5.33 10.71 -5.05
C ALA A 604 6.27 10.39 -6.23
N GLU A 605 7.46 10.98 -6.26
CA GLU A 605 8.49 10.68 -7.25
C GLU A 605 9.06 9.26 -7.07
N VAL A 606 9.32 8.84 -5.82
CA VAL A 606 9.73 7.46 -5.51
C VAL A 606 8.70 6.46 -6.03
N ILE A 607 7.42 6.65 -5.73
CA ILE A 607 6.33 5.80 -6.24
C ILE A 607 6.33 5.80 -7.77
N SER A 608 6.33 6.96 -8.41
CA SER A 608 6.25 7.08 -9.86
C SER A 608 7.39 6.38 -10.59
N THR A 609 8.61 6.46 -10.07
CA THR A 609 9.76 5.78 -10.67
C THR A 609 9.73 4.27 -10.39
N SER A 610 9.32 3.86 -9.19
CA SER A 610 9.27 2.44 -8.81
C SER A 610 8.28 1.63 -9.63
N MET A 611 7.11 2.19 -9.94
CA MET A 611 6.07 1.50 -10.70
C MET A 611 6.46 1.17 -12.14
N ARG A 612 7.55 1.75 -12.66
CA ARG A 612 8.05 1.49 -14.02
C ARG A 612 8.87 0.21 -14.14
N GLN A 613 9.39 -0.33 -13.04
CA GLN A 613 10.40 -1.39 -13.04
C GLN A 613 9.95 -2.70 -13.68
N LEU A 614 8.66 -3.06 -13.57
CA LEU A 614 8.14 -4.35 -14.04
C LEU A 614 7.28 -4.23 -15.31
N LEU A 615 7.22 -3.05 -15.96
CA LEU A 615 6.54 -2.94 -17.25
C LEU A 615 7.32 -3.75 -18.31
N PRO A 616 6.74 -4.85 -18.84
CA PRO A 616 7.44 -5.67 -19.82
C PRO A 616 7.64 -4.90 -21.13
N HIS A 617 8.89 -4.82 -21.60
CA HIS A 617 9.23 -4.22 -22.87
C HIS A 617 10.36 -5.03 -23.56
N GLU A 618 10.70 -4.68 -24.79
CA GLU A 618 11.75 -5.38 -25.54
C GLU A 618 13.10 -5.36 -24.78
N GLY A 619 13.68 -6.53 -24.59
CA GLY A 619 14.91 -6.72 -23.81
C GLY A 619 14.72 -6.80 -22.29
N HIS A 620 13.50 -6.56 -21.76
CA HIS A 620 13.21 -6.63 -20.34
C HIS A 620 11.77 -7.12 -20.10
N LEU A 621 11.53 -8.40 -20.41
CA LEU A 621 10.18 -8.97 -20.34
C LEU A 621 9.73 -9.40 -18.93
N CYS A 622 10.61 -9.41 -17.92
CA CYS A 622 10.29 -9.78 -16.54
C CYS A 622 9.57 -11.12 -16.42
N GLY A 623 9.95 -12.09 -17.25
CA GLY A 623 9.30 -13.42 -17.29
C GLY A 623 7.91 -13.45 -17.93
N ILE A 624 7.43 -12.35 -18.51
CA ILE A 624 6.19 -12.25 -19.28
C ILE A 624 6.47 -12.49 -20.76
N ALA A 625 5.55 -13.14 -21.48
CA ALA A 625 5.76 -13.51 -22.87
C ALA A 625 5.62 -12.33 -23.86
N LYS A 626 4.97 -11.24 -23.45
CA LYS A 626 4.57 -10.17 -24.36
C LYS A 626 4.78 -8.78 -23.75
N SER A 627 5.40 -7.90 -24.53
CA SER A 627 5.62 -6.50 -24.16
C SER A 627 4.31 -5.78 -23.83
N GLY A 628 4.28 -4.98 -22.78
CA GLY A 628 3.14 -4.19 -22.33
C GLY A 628 2.13 -4.94 -21.45
N PHE A 629 2.23 -6.27 -21.32
CA PHE A 629 1.33 -7.06 -20.49
C PHE A 629 1.80 -7.07 -19.03
N TYR A 630 1.61 -5.96 -18.35
CA TYR A 630 2.10 -5.71 -17.01
C TYR A 630 1.42 -6.62 -15.98
N PRO A 631 2.18 -7.40 -15.17
CA PRO A 631 1.60 -8.35 -14.21
C PRO A 631 0.85 -7.66 -13.07
N GLU A 632 -0.23 -8.28 -12.58
CA GLU A 632 -1.05 -7.72 -11.51
C GLU A 632 -0.61 -8.14 -10.11
N VAL A 633 -0.16 -9.37 -9.94
CA VAL A 633 0.16 -9.96 -8.64
C VAL A 633 1.64 -10.27 -8.58
N VAL A 634 2.36 -9.54 -7.74
CA VAL A 634 3.82 -9.67 -7.59
C VAL A 634 4.15 -10.10 -6.17
N GLN A 635 4.58 -11.35 -6.01
CA GLN A 635 5.04 -11.89 -4.74
C GLN A 635 6.50 -11.49 -4.51
N HIS A 636 6.74 -10.69 -3.51
CA HIS A 636 8.02 -10.05 -3.26
C HIS A 636 8.81 -10.68 -2.10
N THR A 637 8.23 -11.62 -1.37
CA THR A 637 8.92 -12.34 -0.31
C THR A 637 9.38 -13.72 -0.77
N ASN A 638 10.35 -14.29 -0.08
CA ASN A 638 10.86 -15.62 -0.39
C ASN A 638 9.78 -16.72 -0.24
N TRP A 639 8.87 -16.55 0.72
CA TRP A 639 7.78 -17.50 0.98
C TRP A 639 6.69 -17.50 -0.07
N ASP A 640 6.38 -16.31 -0.58
CA ASP A 640 5.30 -16.05 -1.51
C ASP A 640 5.77 -16.21 -2.96
N TYR A 641 7.02 -16.52 -3.11
CA TYR A 641 7.71 -16.65 -4.37
C TYR A 641 7.00 -17.66 -5.29
N GLY A 642 6.23 -17.18 -6.19
CA GLY A 642 5.19 -17.85 -6.93
C GLY A 642 5.48 -19.26 -7.44
N LYS A 643 4.44 -20.00 -7.74
CA LYS A 643 4.47 -21.40 -8.25
C LYS A 643 5.38 -21.57 -9.47
N ASN A 644 5.58 -20.54 -10.27
CA ASN A 644 6.36 -20.55 -11.50
C ASN A 644 7.80 -20.08 -11.31
N GLY A 645 8.24 -19.81 -10.07
CA GLY A 645 9.58 -19.32 -9.77
C GLY A 645 9.86 -17.90 -10.25
N LYS A 646 8.84 -17.12 -10.56
CA LYS A 646 8.95 -15.77 -11.14
C LYS A 646 8.44 -14.64 -10.25
N GLY A 647 8.02 -14.93 -9.03
CA GLY A 647 7.36 -13.95 -8.17
C GLY A 647 5.88 -13.69 -8.54
N TYR A 648 5.34 -14.37 -9.54
CA TYR A 648 3.93 -14.29 -9.94
C TYR A 648 3.26 -15.62 -9.66
N TYR A 649 2.20 -15.64 -8.84
CA TYR A 649 1.54 -16.90 -8.51
C TYR A 649 0.26 -17.17 -9.31
N ASN A 650 -0.32 -16.16 -9.96
CA ASN A 650 -1.48 -16.31 -10.81
C ASN A 650 -1.08 -16.72 -12.22
N ASP A 651 -1.82 -17.68 -12.77
CA ASP A 651 -1.70 -18.08 -14.18
C ASP A 651 -2.59 -17.22 -15.10
N ILE A 652 -3.50 -16.44 -14.52
CA ILE A 652 -4.40 -15.52 -15.20
C ILE A 652 -4.11 -14.13 -14.66
N PHE A 653 -3.85 -13.21 -15.56
CA PHE A 653 -3.65 -11.80 -15.23
C PHE A 653 -4.73 -10.95 -15.85
N ALA A 654 -4.96 -9.81 -15.21
CA ALA A 654 -5.80 -8.76 -15.74
C ALA A 654 -4.96 -7.48 -15.98
N PRO A 655 -4.09 -7.47 -17.00
CA PRO A 655 -3.21 -6.33 -17.26
C PRO A 655 -3.97 -5.05 -17.63
N GLY A 656 -5.26 -5.12 -17.84
CA GLY A 656 -6.10 -3.95 -18.11
C GLY A 656 -6.00 -2.89 -17.02
N TRP A 657 -6.11 -3.27 -15.74
CA TRP A 657 -6.04 -2.30 -14.66
C TRP A 657 -4.61 -1.85 -14.33
N THR A 658 -3.64 -2.73 -14.45
CA THR A 658 -2.22 -2.40 -14.16
C THR A 658 -1.68 -1.40 -15.17
N VAL A 659 -1.95 -1.63 -16.46
CA VAL A 659 -1.58 -0.71 -17.54
C VAL A 659 -2.32 0.61 -17.42
N ALA A 660 -3.65 0.59 -17.19
CA ALA A 660 -4.41 1.81 -16.99
C ALA A 660 -3.88 2.66 -15.83
N SER A 661 -3.54 2.01 -14.71
CA SER A 661 -3.01 2.70 -13.53
C SER A 661 -1.63 3.31 -13.76
N LEU A 662 -0.73 2.59 -14.41
CA LEU A 662 0.59 3.13 -14.75
C LEU A 662 0.47 4.27 -15.77
N TRP A 663 -0.39 4.13 -16.77
CA TRP A 663 -0.58 5.16 -17.80
C TRP A 663 -1.12 6.45 -17.20
N GLU A 664 -2.13 6.35 -16.34
CA GLU A 664 -2.68 7.48 -15.58
C GLU A 664 -1.60 8.15 -14.73
N LEU A 665 -0.79 7.37 -14.00
CA LEU A 665 0.33 7.88 -13.20
C LEU A 665 1.38 8.62 -14.05
N LEU A 666 1.65 8.17 -15.27
CA LEU A 666 2.60 8.81 -16.20
C LEU A 666 2.02 9.96 -17.02
N THR A 667 0.75 10.30 -16.81
CA THR A 667 0.08 11.44 -17.47
C THR A 667 -0.48 12.40 -16.41
N PRO A 668 0.39 13.04 -15.59
CA PRO A 668 -0.07 13.91 -14.51
C PRO A 668 -0.78 15.13 -15.08
N GLY A 669 -1.83 15.59 -14.39
CA GLY A 669 -2.56 16.80 -14.70
C GLY A 669 -3.86 16.63 -15.48
N LEU A 670 -4.18 15.45 -16.00
CA LEU A 670 -5.49 15.17 -16.59
C LEU A 670 -6.63 15.34 -15.57
N SER A 671 -6.44 14.88 -14.36
CA SER A 671 -7.40 15.01 -13.26
C SER A 671 -7.60 16.47 -12.81
N LEU A 672 -6.53 17.26 -12.78
CA LEU A 672 -6.56 18.65 -12.33
C LEU A 672 -7.29 19.58 -13.32
N ILE A 673 -7.19 19.35 -14.63
CA ILE A 673 -7.82 20.16 -15.67
C ILE A 673 -9.36 20.19 -15.49
N HIS A 674 -9.94 19.11 -14.99
CA HIS A 674 -11.40 18.94 -14.93
C HIS A 674 -12.02 19.39 -13.61
N ILE A 675 -11.23 19.54 -12.54
CA ILE A 675 -11.73 19.84 -11.20
C ILE A 675 -11.34 21.24 -10.75
N SER A 676 -10.11 21.68 -10.99
CA SER A 676 -9.70 23.06 -10.72
C SER A 676 -10.33 24.05 -11.68
N GLU A 677 -10.68 25.25 -11.24
CA GLU A 677 -10.96 26.34 -12.18
C GLU A 677 -9.68 26.65 -12.98
N PRO A 678 -9.78 26.92 -14.30
CA PRO A 678 -8.61 27.22 -15.11
C PRO A 678 -7.91 28.46 -14.55
N THR A 679 -6.85 28.28 -13.81
CA THR A 679 -5.87 29.34 -13.59
C THR A 679 -5.15 29.54 -14.93
N ARG A 680 -5.50 30.58 -15.64
CA ARG A 680 -5.02 30.98 -16.98
C ARG A 680 -3.51 31.26 -17.09
N HIS A 681 -2.66 30.79 -16.17
CA HIS A 681 -1.23 31.07 -16.21
C HIS A 681 -0.38 29.95 -15.65
N SER A 682 -0.17 28.86 -16.39
CA SER A 682 1.04 28.03 -16.20
C SER A 682 1.25 26.95 -17.27
N LEU A 683 0.99 27.24 -18.52
CA LEU A 683 1.45 26.35 -19.62
C LEU A 683 2.12 27.19 -20.70
N ILE A 684 3.17 27.96 -20.35
CA ILE A 684 4.20 28.40 -21.28
C ILE A 684 5.45 28.75 -20.43
N SER A 685 6.35 27.83 -20.28
CA SER A 685 7.80 28.06 -20.30
C SER A 685 8.51 26.72 -20.21
#